data_3c14862db5a9264cddbf520e591fe635
#
_entry.id   3c14862db5a9264cddbf520e591fe635
#
_cell.length_a   1.000
_cell.length_b   1.000
_cell.length_c   1.000
_cell.angle_alpha   90.00
_cell.angle_beta   90.00
_cell.angle_gamma   90.00
#
_symmetry.space_group_name_H-M   'P 1'
#
loop_
_entity.id
_entity.type
_entity.pdbx_description
1 polymer ?
#
loop_
_entity_poly.entity_id
_entity_poly.type
_entity_poly.pdbx_seq_one_letter_code
_entity_poly.pdbx_strand_id
1 'polypeptide(L)'
;MRRTRGSRNKSQGAAENEEVRSKAVWQWKGDEGQWEPYSPSDCALLDSAVSSGKTSVTLTLGSGAAYEVDLKKMVQINPVTKYKRKIRSQTVKPESLNEAGESTAHNGRPVQVKEEEEEEETEEQPATKRRRGQSKRQTKTKEMPKEEIKEVVRTVVMKGKAPVDSECKAKLGQAHVYSEGNDVYDVMLNQTNLQFNNNKYYLIQLLEDDNSKVYSVWMRWGRVGKVGQNSLTAFGGDLLKAKDVFKKKFLDKTKNEWEQRASFEKVAGKYDMVFMDYSTNEKEEEKTTVDTVPKKKISKLDVKIQSLLELICDLKAMEECVLEMKFDTRKAPLGKLTSEQIRAGYSALKRIEECLKRKGSNRELLEACNQFYTRIPHDFGLKTPPVIHTEDELKKKIALLEALSDIQIAVKMVQSSEDGDEHPLDRQYRSLQCKLNPLDSSTHEYQVIEKYLQSTHASTHCDYSMTVLDIFSVDRDGESNSFLSQLHNRTLLWHGSRLSNWVGILSKGLRVAPPEAPVTGYMFGKGIYFADMSSKSANYCFANQHNHVGLLLLCEVALGDSNELVDADYEASSLPAGKHSTKGLGQTGPDSKNSVTLDGVTVPMGPGVKTGVGKNSSYSLLYNEFIVYNPAQTRMRYLLRIQFNYSSLW
;
A
#
# COMPACT_ATOMS: atom_id res chain seq x y z
N MET A 1 26.82 -73.08 -16.94
CA MET A 1 28.19 -73.73 -16.89
C MET A 1 29.14 -72.68 -16.23
N ARG A 2 29.82 -73.23 -15.19
CA ARG A 2 31.06 -72.77 -14.53
C ARG A 2 31.09 -71.35 -13.99
N ARG A 3 30.96 -71.13 -12.65
CA ARG A 3 31.91 -71.34 -11.52
C ARG A 3 33.27 -70.77 -11.81
N THR A 4 33.74 -69.77 -10.97
CA THR A 4 34.40 -69.99 -9.66
C THR A 4 34.69 -68.62 -9.01
N ARG A 5 34.39 -68.39 -7.74
CA ARG A 5 35.23 -68.41 -6.52
C ARG A 5 36.48 -67.55 -6.67
N GLY A 6 36.79 -66.58 -5.84
CA GLY A 6 36.64 -66.36 -4.41
C GLY A 6 37.98 -65.85 -3.88
N SER A 7 38.03 -64.93 -3.01
CA SER A 7 38.95 -64.95 -1.87
C SER A 7 38.84 -63.67 -1.04
N ARG A 8 38.67 -63.87 0.24
CA ARG A 8 38.85 -62.93 1.35
C ARG A 8 40.34 -62.62 1.49
N ASN A 9 40.68 -61.32 1.79
CA ASN A 9 41.66 -61.15 2.86
C ASN A 9 41.43 -59.79 3.58
N LYS A 10 41.54 -59.86 4.90
CA LYS A 10 41.59 -58.83 5.91
C LYS A 10 42.95 -58.12 5.91
N SER A 11 42.95 -56.82 6.17
CA SER A 11 43.91 -56.12 7.06
C SER A 11 43.49 -54.69 7.23
N GLN A 12 43.05 -54.27 8.42
CA GLN A 12 43.72 -53.37 9.36
C GLN A 12 44.08 -52.00 8.81
N GLY A 13 43.31 -50.95 9.15
CA GLY A 13 43.64 -49.96 10.13
C GLY A 13 44.61 -48.88 9.64
N ALA A 14 44.08 -47.74 9.22
CA ALA A 14 44.74 -46.44 9.47
C ALA A 14 43.65 -45.39 9.59
N ALA A 15 43.55 -44.78 10.75
CA ALA A 15 42.74 -43.60 11.01
C ALA A 15 43.41 -42.40 10.31
N GLU A 16 42.81 -41.90 9.24
CA GLU A 16 43.15 -40.60 8.68
C GLU A 16 42.28 -39.54 9.34
N ASN A 17 42.98 -38.61 10.00
CA ASN A 17 42.44 -37.36 10.49
C ASN A 17 41.75 -36.60 9.34
N GLU A 18 40.42 -36.50 9.35
CA GLU A 18 39.73 -35.46 8.64
C GLU A 18 39.99 -34.11 9.33
N GLU A 19 40.97 -33.39 8.82
CA GLU A 19 41.08 -31.94 9.07
C GLU A 19 39.80 -31.26 8.66
N VAL A 20 39.02 -30.79 9.64
CA VAL A 20 37.86 -29.95 9.45
C VAL A 20 38.33 -28.65 8.75
N ARG A 21 38.33 -28.63 7.42
CA ARG A 21 38.56 -27.43 6.63
C ARG A 21 37.43 -26.43 6.94
N SER A 22 37.77 -25.39 7.64
CA SER A 22 36.93 -24.23 7.86
C SER A 22 36.45 -23.67 6.49
N LYS A 23 35.14 -23.77 6.22
CA LYS A 23 34.54 -23.22 4.98
C LYS A 23 34.64 -21.69 5.00
N ALA A 24 35.28 -21.13 3.99
CA ALA A 24 35.28 -19.70 3.80
C ALA A 24 33.91 -19.21 3.28
N VAL A 25 33.36 -18.19 3.91
CA VAL A 25 32.15 -17.52 3.45
C VAL A 25 32.55 -16.29 2.64
N TRP A 26 32.20 -16.29 1.36
CA TRP A 26 32.40 -15.15 0.47
C TRP A 26 31.27 -14.14 0.61
N GLN A 27 31.62 -12.86 0.60
CA GLN A 27 30.69 -11.76 0.75
C GLN A 27 31.02 -10.64 -0.25
N TRP A 28 29.99 -9.96 -0.72
CA TRP A 28 30.10 -8.76 -1.54
C TRP A 28 29.56 -7.54 -0.80
N LYS A 29 30.09 -6.36 -1.12
CA LYS A 29 29.69 -5.12 -0.45
C LYS A 29 28.45 -4.55 -1.09
N GLY A 30 27.33 -4.53 -0.34
CA GLY A 30 26.05 -3.92 -0.73
C GLY A 30 26.14 -2.40 -0.84
N ASP A 31 25.10 -1.79 -1.41
CA ASP A 31 25.06 -0.33 -1.67
C ASP A 31 25.00 0.49 -0.37
N GLU A 32 24.50 -0.10 0.73
CA GLU A 32 24.45 0.52 2.06
C GLU A 32 25.75 0.31 2.88
N GLY A 33 26.75 -0.31 2.25
CA GLY A 33 28.06 -0.54 2.88
C GLY A 33 28.16 -1.82 3.72
N GLN A 34 27.05 -2.59 3.90
CA GLN A 34 27.03 -3.89 4.55
C GLN A 34 27.63 -4.98 3.65
N TRP A 35 28.06 -6.10 4.28
CA TRP A 35 28.58 -7.24 3.57
C TRP A 35 27.49 -8.31 3.41
N GLU A 36 27.10 -8.58 2.18
CA GLU A 36 26.08 -9.56 1.80
C GLU A 36 26.75 -10.89 1.45
N PRO A 37 26.27 -12.02 1.98
CA PRO A 37 26.86 -13.34 1.65
C PRO A 37 26.47 -13.76 0.23
N TYR A 38 27.40 -14.42 -0.47
CA TYR A 38 27.09 -15.18 -1.66
C TYR A 38 26.35 -16.46 -1.30
N SER A 39 25.63 -17.04 -2.27
CA SER A 39 25.00 -18.34 -2.08
C SER A 39 26.07 -19.43 -1.80
N PRO A 40 25.72 -20.54 -1.14
CA PRO A 40 26.66 -21.64 -0.91
C PRO A 40 27.28 -22.20 -2.21
N SER A 41 26.50 -22.22 -3.31
CA SER A 41 26.97 -22.64 -4.64
C SER A 41 27.97 -21.66 -5.24
N ASP A 42 27.72 -20.34 -5.09
CA ASP A 42 28.65 -19.31 -5.58
C ASP A 42 29.93 -19.29 -4.76
N CYS A 43 29.84 -19.48 -3.43
CA CYS A 43 31.02 -19.64 -2.57
C CYS A 43 31.89 -20.82 -3.02
N ALA A 44 31.30 -21.96 -3.34
CA ALA A 44 32.03 -23.13 -3.83
C ALA A 44 32.71 -22.87 -5.19
N LEU A 45 32.07 -22.12 -6.09
CA LEU A 45 32.68 -21.71 -7.35
C LEU A 45 33.86 -20.76 -7.16
N LEU A 46 33.74 -19.82 -6.22
CA LEU A 46 34.81 -18.87 -5.87
C LEU A 46 35.99 -19.61 -5.24
N ASP A 47 35.76 -20.53 -4.30
CA ASP A 47 36.80 -21.33 -3.67
C ASP A 47 37.52 -22.23 -4.68
N SER A 48 36.76 -22.85 -5.61
CA SER A 48 37.34 -23.65 -6.69
C SER A 48 38.19 -22.81 -7.63
N ALA A 49 37.73 -21.58 -7.95
CA ALA A 49 38.47 -20.68 -8.80
C ALA A 49 39.79 -20.20 -8.15
N VAL A 50 39.75 -19.90 -6.86
CA VAL A 50 40.95 -19.53 -6.07
C VAL A 50 41.91 -20.71 -5.99
N SER A 51 41.41 -21.90 -5.67
CA SER A 51 42.24 -23.12 -5.55
C SER A 51 42.89 -23.53 -6.89
N SER A 52 42.20 -23.22 -8.01
CA SER A 52 42.75 -23.49 -9.37
C SER A 52 43.61 -22.34 -9.93
N GLY A 53 43.88 -21.30 -9.14
CA GLY A 53 44.72 -20.16 -9.54
C GLY A 53 44.10 -19.27 -10.61
N LYS A 54 42.78 -19.32 -10.81
CA LYS A 54 42.07 -18.45 -11.77
C LYS A 54 42.07 -16.99 -11.25
N THR A 55 42.23 -16.07 -12.16
CA THR A 55 42.21 -14.62 -11.83
C THR A 55 40.83 -14.00 -11.92
N SER A 56 39.87 -14.68 -12.60
CA SER A 56 38.47 -14.26 -12.68
C SER A 56 37.53 -15.45 -12.82
N VAL A 57 36.28 -15.25 -12.43
CA VAL A 57 35.19 -16.24 -12.56
C VAL A 57 33.88 -15.51 -12.84
N THR A 58 33.01 -16.11 -13.65
CA THR A 58 31.66 -15.58 -13.90
C THR A 58 30.66 -16.29 -12.99
N LEU A 59 29.89 -15.51 -12.23
CA LEU A 59 28.81 -15.98 -11.38
C LEU A 59 27.46 -15.57 -11.99
N THR A 60 26.48 -16.47 -11.96
CA THR A 60 25.10 -16.15 -12.33
C THR A 60 24.28 -16.12 -11.03
N LEU A 61 23.98 -14.93 -10.54
CA LEU A 61 23.24 -14.75 -9.29
C LEU A 61 21.76 -15.13 -9.48
N GLY A 62 21.06 -15.41 -8.38
CA GLY A 62 19.66 -15.86 -8.38
C GLY A 62 18.66 -14.97 -9.13
N SER A 63 19.06 -13.77 -9.56
CA SER A 63 18.30 -12.89 -10.46
C SER A 63 18.49 -13.21 -11.95
N GLY A 64 19.29 -14.22 -12.30
CA GLY A 64 19.65 -14.54 -13.67
C GLY A 64 20.72 -13.63 -14.30
N ALA A 65 21.21 -12.63 -13.57
CA ALA A 65 22.23 -11.73 -14.07
C ALA A 65 23.62 -12.32 -13.87
N ALA A 66 24.43 -12.34 -14.95
CA ALA A 66 25.82 -12.76 -14.89
C ALA A 66 26.72 -11.62 -14.41
N TYR A 67 27.68 -11.93 -13.54
CA TYR A 67 28.69 -10.99 -13.04
C TYR A 67 30.08 -11.59 -13.21
N GLU A 68 31.04 -10.76 -13.56
CA GLU A 68 32.46 -11.15 -13.60
C GLU A 68 33.10 -10.80 -12.25
N VAL A 69 33.69 -11.78 -11.59
CA VAL A 69 34.44 -11.59 -10.33
C VAL A 69 35.93 -11.63 -10.64
N ASP A 70 36.60 -10.48 -10.48
CA ASP A 70 38.06 -10.35 -10.53
C ASP A 70 38.64 -10.67 -9.15
N LEU A 71 39.13 -11.90 -8.99
CA LEU A 71 39.71 -12.41 -7.72
C LEU A 71 41.02 -11.73 -7.35
N LYS A 72 41.77 -11.25 -8.33
CA LYS A 72 43.04 -10.53 -8.09
C LYS A 72 42.77 -9.13 -7.53
N LYS A 73 41.72 -8.46 -7.99
CA LYS A 73 41.32 -7.12 -7.49
C LYS A 73 40.28 -7.18 -6.40
N MET A 74 39.78 -8.37 -6.07
CA MET A 74 38.71 -8.59 -5.09
C MET A 74 37.50 -7.72 -5.37
N VAL A 75 36.97 -7.77 -6.62
CA VAL A 75 35.80 -7.01 -7.04
C VAL A 75 34.88 -7.85 -7.94
N GLN A 76 33.58 -7.70 -7.74
CA GLN A 76 32.54 -8.16 -8.63
C GLN A 76 32.18 -7.03 -9.61
N ILE A 77 32.09 -7.33 -10.89
CA ILE A 77 31.88 -6.38 -11.97
C ILE A 77 30.60 -6.74 -12.70
N ASN A 78 29.68 -5.81 -12.85
CA ASN A 78 28.54 -5.96 -13.75
C ASN A 78 29.02 -5.79 -15.19
N PRO A 79 28.86 -6.78 -16.08
CA PRO A 79 29.41 -6.72 -17.43
C PRO A 79 28.74 -5.65 -18.32
N VAL A 80 27.49 -5.26 -17.99
CA VAL A 80 26.71 -4.27 -18.73
C VAL A 80 27.01 -2.85 -18.26
N THR A 81 26.86 -2.61 -16.93
CA THR A 81 26.99 -1.25 -16.36
C THR A 81 28.41 -0.89 -15.97
N LYS A 82 29.35 -1.86 -16.02
CA LYS A 82 30.74 -1.74 -15.54
C LYS A 82 30.88 -1.35 -14.07
N TYR A 83 29.78 -1.34 -13.30
CA TYR A 83 29.79 -1.06 -11.87
C TYR A 83 30.57 -2.14 -11.12
N LYS A 84 31.40 -1.71 -10.13
CA LYS A 84 32.29 -2.59 -9.37
C LYS A 84 31.92 -2.59 -7.90
N ARG A 85 31.77 -3.78 -7.31
CA ARG A 85 31.56 -3.98 -5.88
C ARG A 85 32.72 -4.74 -5.27
N LYS A 86 33.15 -4.35 -4.07
CA LYS A 86 34.20 -5.08 -3.35
C LYS A 86 33.67 -6.43 -2.88
N ILE A 87 34.53 -7.46 -2.93
CA ILE A 87 34.25 -8.77 -2.34
C ILE A 87 35.30 -9.09 -1.26
N ARG A 88 34.97 -10.00 -0.37
CA ARG A 88 35.89 -10.57 0.62
C ARG A 88 35.57 -12.03 0.91
N SER A 89 36.59 -12.76 1.37
CA SER A 89 36.46 -14.08 1.97
C SER A 89 36.68 -13.97 3.47
N GLN A 90 35.83 -14.58 4.29
CA GLN A 90 35.92 -14.59 5.73
C GLN A 90 35.83 -16.02 6.25
N THR A 91 36.86 -16.46 7.02
CA THR A 91 36.89 -17.77 7.66
C THR A 91 36.11 -17.70 8.96
N VAL A 92 35.02 -18.45 9.09
CA VAL A 92 34.24 -18.55 10.32
C VAL A 92 34.81 -19.66 11.18
N LYS A 93 35.37 -19.31 12.35
CA LYS A 93 35.67 -20.26 13.43
C LYS A 93 34.39 -20.44 14.26
N PRO A 94 34.03 -21.65 14.68
CA PRO A 94 32.94 -21.84 15.61
C PRO A 94 33.39 -21.41 17.01
N GLU A 95 32.82 -20.35 17.55
CA GLU A 95 32.96 -19.96 18.96
C GLU A 95 31.72 -20.32 19.76
N SER A 96 32.02 -20.97 20.89
CA SER A 96 31.15 -21.37 21.97
C SER A 96 30.54 -20.20 22.74
N LEU A 97 29.33 -20.42 23.26
CA LEU A 97 28.62 -19.63 24.27
C LEU A 97 29.45 -19.38 25.52
N ASN A 98 29.44 -18.14 26.06
CA ASN A 98 29.07 -17.79 27.44
C ASN A 98 29.31 -16.32 27.80
N GLU A 99 28.27 -15.75 28.40
CA GLU A 99 28.06 -14.93 29.61
C GLU A 99 28.80 -13.58 29.85
N ALA A 100 27.93 -12.59 30.02
CA ALA A 100 27.71 -11.63 31.12
C ALA A 100 28.75 -10.57 31.50
N GLY A 101 28.24 -9.37 31.76
CA GLY A 101 28.84 -8.40 32.71
C GLY A 101 28.72 -6.90 32.36
N GLU A 102 27.76 -6.29 32.93
CA GLU A 102 27.55 -4.92 33.47
C GLU A 102 28.55 -3.78 33.23
N SER A 103 28.00 -2.64 32.90
CA SER A 103 27.81 -1.36 33.61
C SER A 103 28.63 -0.13 33.20
N THR A 104 27.92 0.95 33.17
CA THR A 104 27.97 2.34 33.61
C THR A 104 28.46 3.44 32.68
N ALA A 105 27.50 4.31 32.45
CA ALA A 105 27.40 5.79 32.35
C ALA A 105 28.65 6.68 32.26
N HIS A 106 28.69 7.66 31.39
CA HIS A 106 28.52 9.10 31.65
C HIS A 106 29.03 10.02 30.51
N ASN A 107 28.28 11.08 30.33
CA ASN A 107 28.62 12.46 29.93
C ASN A 107 28.80 12.85 28.48
N GLY A 108 27.84 13.71 28.10
CA GLY A 108 27.82 14.47 26.88
C GLY A 108 28.73 15.71 26.84
N ARG A 109 28.96 16.18 25.64
CA ARG A 109 29.31 17.58 25.33
C ARG A 109 28.89 17.93 23.89
N PRO A 110 28.52 19.17 23.61
CA PRO A 110 27.88 19.58 22.38
C PRO A 110 28.81 19.66 21.18
N VAL A 111 28.32 19.21 20.05
CA VAL A 111 29.03 19.32 18.76
C VAL A 111 28.57 20.58 18.06
N GLN A 112 29.48 21.45 17.75
CA GLN A 112 29.31 22.64 16.92
C GLN A 112 28.99 22.23 15.47
N VAL A 113 28.00 22.87 14.89
CA VAL A 113 27.57 22.73 13.50
C VAL A 113 28.54 23.51 12.61
N LYS A 114 29.15 22.83 11.64
CA LYS A 114 29.79 23.48 10.49
C LYS A 114 28.76 23.60 9.37
N GLU A 115 28.56 24.80 8.87
CA GLU A 115 27.87 25.09 7.63
C GLU A 115 28.71 24.52 6.47
N GLU A 116 28.16 23.54 5.76
CA GLU A 116 28.65 23.14 4.44
C GLU A 116 27.67 23.70 3.39
N GLU A 117 28.19 24.61 2.58
CA GLU A 117 27.53 25.10 1.37
C GLU A 117 27.38 23.95 0.38
N GLU A 118 26.14 23.65 -0.02
CA GLU A 118 25.86 22.72 -1.13
C GLU A 118 26.19 23.40 -2.46
N GLU A 119 27.29 23.00 -3.09
CA GLU A 119 27.61 23.34 -4.47
C GLU A 119 26.60 22.68 -5.43
N GLU A 120 26.07 23.47 -6.35
CA GLU A 120 25.25 23.03 -7.48
C GLU A 120 26.10 22.13 -8.40
N GLU A 121 25.78 20.83 -8.49
CA GLU A 121 26.32 19.98 -9.56
C GLU A 121 25.70 20.36 -10.91
N THR A 122 26.45 21.12 -11.67
CA THR A 122 26.32 21.19 -13.13
C THR A 122 27.09 20.03 -13.75
N GLU A 123 26.43 19.32 -14.67
CA GLU A 123 27.02 18.23 -15.44
C GLU A 123 28.18 18.74 -16.33
N GLU A 124 29.39 18.28 -16.07
CA GLU A 124 30.42 18.08 -17.10
C GLU A 124 31.37 16.93 -16.74
N GLN A 125 31.77 16.15 -17.75
CA GLN A 125 32.53 14.91 -17.68
C GLN A 125 34.06 15.12 -17.58
N PRO A 126 34.92 14.08 -17.53
CA PRO A 126 35.83 13.92 -16.39
C PRO A 126 37.31 14.18 -16.75
N ALA A 127 38.09 14.60 -15.80
CA ALA A 127 39.54 14.48 -15.86
C ALA A 127 40.18 14.18 -14.50
N THR A 128 40.95 13.22 -14.55
CA THR A 128 41.98 12.58 -13.74
C THR A 128 42.74 13.37 -12.65
N LYS A 129 43.01 12.61 -11.57
CA LYS A 129 44.26 12.43 -10.78
C LYS A 129 44.52 13.21 -9.48
N ARG A 130 44.76 12.39 -8.47
CA ARG A 130 45.86 12.29 -7.50
C ARG A 130 45.71 12.76 -6.05
N ARG A 131 45.65 11.74 -5.18
CA ARG A 131 46.57 11.38 -4.04
C ARG A 131 46.50 12.12 -2.69
N ARG A 132 46.36 11.25 -1.68
CA ARG A 132 47.00 11.14 -0.36
C ARG A 132 46.32 11.78 0.86
N GLY A 133 46.12 10.87 1.85
CA GLY A 133 46.18 11.18 3.27
C GLY A 133 45.42 10.18 4.15
N GLN A 134 46.17 9.32 4.83
CA GLN A 134 45.69 8.35 5.83
C GLN A 134 45.29 9.06 7.12
N SER A 135 44.20 8.57 7.77
CA SER A 135 44.24 8.34 9.21
C SER A 135 43.19 7.36 9.66
N LYS A 136 43.58 6.37 10.43
CA LYS A 136 42.81 5.36 11.13
C LYS A 136 42.05 5.98 12.30
N ARG A 137 40.78 5.61 12.48
CA ARG A 137 40.22 5.35 13.83
C ARG A 137 39.09 4.37 13.76
N GLN A 138 39.22 3.28 14.51
CA GLN A 138 38.26 2.24 14.77
C GLN A 138 37.19 2.77 15.72
N THR A 139 35.90 2.49 15.44
CA THR A 139 34.88 2.36 16.48
C THR A 139 34.02 1.14 16.19
N LYS A 140 34.06 0.22 17.15
CA LYS A 140 33.24 -0.97 17.24
C LYS A 140 31.79 -0.56 17.50
N THR A 141 30.86 -1.01 16.67
CA THR A 141 29.44 -1.01 17.00
C THR A 141 29.02 -2.45 17.32
N LYS A 142 28.54 -2.64 18.53
CA LYS A 142 27.96 -3.88 19.02
C LYS A 142 26.56 -4.05 18.42
N GLU A 143 26.27 -5.24 17.90
CA GLU A 143 24.90 -5.70 17.63
C GLU A 143 24.16 -5.94 18.93
N MET A 144 22.92 -5.48 18.98
CA MET A 144 21.96 -5.80 20.05
C MET A 144 20.99 -6.88 19.60
N PRO A 145 20.54 -7.75 20.50
CA PRO A 145 19.63 -8.89 20.18
C PRO A 145 18.22 -8.40 19.82
N LYS A 146 17.56 -9.16 18.97
CA LYS A 146 16.12 -9.02 18.70
C LYS A 146 15.34 -9.43 19.96
N GLU A 147 14.97 -8.46 20.76
CA GLU A 147 13.84 -8.59 21.67
C GLU A 147 12.56 -8.23 20.91
N GLU A 148 11.55 -9.07 21.00
CA GLU A 148 10.18 -8.76 20.65
C GLU A 148 9.74 -7.56 21.50
N ILE A 149 9.81 -6.37 20.92
CA ILE A 149 9.21 -5.18 21.47
C ILE A 149 7.70 -5.35 21.27
N LYS A 150 6.99 -5.77 22.31
CA LYS A 150 5.59 -5.42 22.47
C LYS A 150 5.53 -3.90 22.42
N GLU A 151 5.22 -3.35 21.26
CA GLU A 151 4.88 -1.94 21.13
C GLU A 151 3.68 -1.66 22.02
N VAL A 152 3.96 -1.15 23.19
CA VAL A 152 3.01 -0.32 23.91
C VAL A 152 2.84 0.88 23.00
N VAL A 153 1.75 0.94 22.25
CA VAL A 153 1.30 2.14 21.57
C VAL A 153 1.08 3.19 22.65
N ARG A 154 2.13 3.94 22.95
CA ARG A 154 1.99 5.21 23.66
C ARG A 154 1.30 6.12 22.66
N THR A 155 0.04 6.41 22.92
CA THR A 155 -0.66 7.53 22.31
C THR A 155 0.13 8.77 22.70
N VAL A 156 1.06 9.18 21.83
CA VAL A 156 1.72 10.48 21.99
C VAL A 156 0.63 11.47 21.67
N VAL A 157 0.16 12.20 22.68
CA VAL A 157 -0.72 13.35 22.50
C VAL A 157 0.03 14.30 21.56
N MET A 158 -0.41 14.38 20.32
CA MET A 158 0.22 15.23 19.31
C MET A 158 -0.31 16.66 19.54
N LYS A 159 0.53 17.55 20.05
CA LYS A 159 0.30 18.97 19.94
C LYS A 159 0.53 19.39 18.48
N GLY A 160 -0.39 20.21 17.93
CA GLY A 160 -0.27 20.78 16.60
C GLY A 160 -0.98 19.99 15.50
N LYS A 161 -1.17 20.65 14.35
CA LYS A 161 -1.98 20.17 13.21
C LYS A 161 -1.27 19.12 12.33
N ALA A 162 0.06 19.00 12.45
CA ALA A 162 0.86 18.02 11.73
C ALA A 162 1.79 17.27 12.70
N PRO A 163 2.05 15.95 12.46
CA PRO A 163 2.97 15.20 13.30
C PRO A 163 4.42 15.66 13.06
N VAL A 164 5.21 15.73 14.13
CA VAL A 164 6.66 15.87 14.01
C VAL A 164 7.21 14.59 13.35
N ASP A 165 8.11 14.74 12.40
CA ASP A 165 8.75 13.62 11.72
C ASP A 165 9.37 12.63 12.73
N SER A 166 9.01 11.35 12.61
CA SER A 166 9.48 10.27 13.50
C SER A 166 11.01 10.14 13.56
N GLU A 167 11.73 10.64 12.56
CA GLU A 167 13.19 10.63 12.53
C GLU A 167 13.80 11.86 13.22
N CYS A 168 13.01 12.86 13.58
CA CYS A 168 13.45 14.00 14.38
C CYS A 168 13.47 13.64 15.87
N LYS A 169 14.24 12.63 16.25
CA LYS A 169 14.27 12.05 17.60
C LYS A 169 14.57 13.07 18.70
N ALA A 170 15.29 14.16 18.37
CA ALA A 170 15.61 15.22 19.31
C ALA A 170 14.42 16.11 19.67
N LYS A 171 13.31 16.06 18.92
CA LYS A 171 12.13 16.91 19.11
C LYS A 171 10.84 16.12 19.32
N LEU A 172 10.85 14.80 19.14
CA LEU A 172 9.68 13.95 19.38
C LEU A 172 9.22 14.05 20.85
N GLY A 173 7.94 14.38 21.05
CA GLY A 173 7.34 14.52 22.38
C GLY A 173 7.82 15.72 23.18
N GLN A 174 8.55 16.66 22.55
CA GLN A 174 9.05 17.90 23.16
C GLN A 174 8.75 19.14 22.31
N ALA A 175 8.29 18.96 21.08
CA ALA A 175 7.97 20.01 20.16
C ALA A 175 6.79 19.60 19.26
N HIS A 176 6.17 20.57 18.66
CA HIS A 176 5.12 20.40 17.66
C HIS A 176 5.46 21.17 16.38
N VAL A 177 4.80 20.82 15.29
CA VAL A 177 4.91 21.58 14.04
C VAL A 177 4.21 22.94 14.23
N TYR A 178 4.96 24.01 13.97
CA TYR A 178 4.42 25.35 14.09
C TYR A 178 3.29 25.61 13.09
N SER A 179 2.23 26.24 13.57
CA SER A 179 1.11 26.68 12.73
C SER A 179 0.68 28.11 13.11
N GLU A 180 0.19 28.85 12.11
CA GLU A 180 -0.32 30.21 12.27
C GLU A 180 -1.68 30.29 11.56
N GLY A 181 -2.76 30.27 12.34
CA GLY A 181 -4.10 30.09 11.79
C GLY A 181 -4.19 28.74 11.04
N ASN A 182 -4.53 28.79 9.77
CA ASN A 182 -4.60 27.62 8.89
C ASN A 182 -3.28 27.28 8.19
N ASP A 183 -2.25 28.10 8.37
CA ASP A 183 -0.93 27.88 7.78
C ASP A 183 -0.11 26.94 8.66
N VAL A 184 0.03 25.70 8.23
CA VAL A 184 0.86 24.68 8.89
C VAL A 184 2.21 24.65 8.18
N TYR A 185 3.30 24.91 8.93
CA TYR A 185 4.66 24.92 8.37
C TYR A 185 5.25 23.52 8.30
N ASP A 186 4.59 22.67 7.51
CA ASP A 186 4.94 21.31 7.15
C ASP A 186 4.80 21.10 5.66
N VAL A 187 5.80 20.55 5.01
CA VAL A 187 5.72 20.24 3.58
C VAL A 187 6.48 19.00 3.21
N MET A 188 5.82 18.12 2.48
CA MET A 188 6.41 16.98 1.79
C MET A 188 6.53 17.31 0.30
N LEU A 189 7.74 17.23 -0.19
CA LEU A 189 8.06 17.40 -1.60
C LEU A 189 8.49 16.04 -2.18
N ASN A 190 8.07 15.76 -3.42
CA ASN A 190 8.42 14.52 -4.10
C ASN A 190 8.87 14.77 -5.53
N GLN A 191 9.78 13.95 -6.03
CA GLN A 191 10.24 13.99 -7.41
C GLN A 191 10.58 12.60 -7.90
N THR A 192 9.94 12.17 -8.97
CA THR A 192 10.24 10.90 -9.64
C THR A 192 10.71 11.17 -11.07
N ASN A 193 11.79 10.52 -11.45
CA ASN A 193 12.27 10.47 -12.82
C ASN A 193 12.82 9.07 -13.09
N LEU A 194 12.05 8.29 -13.86
CA LEU A 194 12.36 6.89 -14.19
C LEU A 194 13.62 6.76 -15.06
N GLN A 195 13.88 7.72 -15.95
CA GLN A 195 15.04 7.69 -16.85
C GLN A 195 16.36 7.71 -16.08
N PHE A 196 16.39 8.46 -14.96
CA PHE A 196 17.59 8.60 -14.11
C PHE A 196 17.51 7.79 -12.81
N ASN A 197 16.52 6.90 -12.68
CA ASN A 197 16.25 6.14 -11.46
C ASN A 197 16.10 7.04 -10.22
N ASN A 198 15.55 8.25 -10.40
CA ASN A 198 15.22 9.14 -9.30
C ASN A 198 13.82 8.83 -8.77
N ASN A 199 13.71 8.62 -7.48
CA ASN A 199 12.46 8.57 -6.72
C ASN A 199 12.79 9.11 -5.33
N LYS A 200 12.72 10.44 -5.18
CA LYS A 200 13.28 11.15 -4.03
C LYS A 200 12.28 12.11 -3.43
N TYR A 201 12.42 12.32 -2.13
CA TYR A 201 11.60 13.23 -1.34
C TYR A 201 12.45 14.29 -0.63
N TYR A 202 11.79 15.36 -0.21
CA TYR A 202 12.32 16.40 0.65
C TYR A 202 11.22 16.86 1.62
N LEU A 203 11.42 16.63 2.92
CA LEU A 203 10.54 17.08 3.99
C LEU A 203 11.13 18.32 4.65
N ILE A 204 10.30 19.33 4.91
CA ILE A 204 10.68 20.53 5.67
C ILE A 204 9.60 20.78 6.73
N GLN A 205 10.01 20.93 7.99
CA GLN A 205 9.13 21.27 9.10
C GLN A 205 9.73 22.41 9.91
N LEU A 206 8.92 23.41 10.27
CA LEU A 206 9.25 24.37 11.30
C LEU A 206 8.64 23.90 12.60
N LEU A 207 9.45 23.75 13.64
CA LEU A 207 9.09 23.20 14.94
C LEU A 207 9.15 24.27 16.02
N GLU A 208 8.17 24.26 16.93
CA GLU A 208 8.14 25.05 18.18
C GLU A 208 8.20 24.07 19.36
N ASP A 209 9.04 24.36 20.37
CA ASP A 209 9.13 23.55 21.58
C ASP A 209 7.89 23.73 22.47
N ASP A 210 7.37 22.64 23.04
CA ASP A 210 6.10 22.62 23.77
C ASP A 210 6.09 23.50 25.02
N ASN A 211 7.25 23.67 25.67
CA ASN A 211 7.40 24.36 26.94
C ASN A 211 8.08 25.73 26.84
N SER A 212 8.47 26.14 25.63
CA SER A 212 9.18 27.40 25.42
C SER A 212 9.03 27.86 23.96
N LYS A 213 9.08 29.16 23.75
CA LYS A 213 9.06 29.75 22.41
C LYS A 213 10.45 29.64 21.77
N VAL A 214 10.87 28.38 21.52
CA VAL A 214 12.13 28.06 20.87
C VAL A 214 11.81 27.37 19.53
N TYR A 215 12.39 27.88 18.47
CA TYR A 215 12.09 27.46 17.10
C TYR A 215 13.26 26.72 16.48
N SER A 216 12.96 25.72 15.67
CA SER A 216 13.93 24.99 14.85
C SER A 216 13.32 24.58 13.52
N VAL A 217 14.16 24.44 12.49
CA VAL A 217 13.75 23.92 11.19
C VAL A 217 14.38 22.55 11.00
N TRP A 218 13.50 21.57 10.85
CA TRP A 218 13.85 20.20 10.52
C TRP A 218 13.74 19.98 9.02
N MET A 219 14.74 19.34 8.44
CA MET A 219 14.75 18.95 7.04
C MET A 219 15.20 17.51 6.93
N ARG A 220 14.52 16.72 6.09
CA ARG A 220 14.94 15.36 5.79
C ARG A 220 14.71 15.05 4.32
N TRP A 221 15.70 14.45 3.67
CA TRP A 221 15.66 14.18 2.24
C TRP A 221 16.34 12.86 1.90
N GLY A 222 15.95 12.27 0.78
CA GLY A 222 16.51 11.01 0.32
C GLY A 222 15.63 10.31 -0.71
N ARG A 223 15.90 9.03 -0.89
CA ARG A 223 15.07 8.18 -1.74
C ARG A 223 13.78 7.81 -1.02
N VAL A 224 12.64 7.81 -1.74
CA VAL A 224 11.36 7.30 -1.22
C VAL A 224 11.56 5.85 -0.78
N GLY A 225 11.03 5.48 0.38
CA GLY A 225 11.25 4.17 0.99
C GLY A 225 12.52 4.05 1.85
N LYS A 226 13.34 5.12 1.95
CA LYS A 226 14.54 5.16 2.81
C LYS A 226 14.45 6.29 3.83
N VAL A 227 15.16 6.13 4.95
CA VAL A 227 15.23 7.16 6.01
C VAL A 227 15.78 8.46 5.46
N GLY A 228 16.84 8.39 4.67
CA GLY A 228 17.50 9.55 4.08
C GLY A 228 18.47 10.25 5.00
N GLN A 229 18.88 11.44 4.58
CA GLN A 229 19.69 12.39 5.32
C GLN A 229 18.81 13.42 6.01
N ASN A 230 19.30 14.07 7.04
CA ASN A 230 18.54 15.07 7.78
C ASN A 230 19.41 16.21 8.30
N SER A 231 18.76 17.30 8.67
CA SER A 231 19.35 18.45 9.33
C SER A 231 18.35 19.09 10.27
N LEU A 232 18.78 19.42 11.48
CA LEU A 232 18.00 20.20 12.44
C LEU A 232 18.77 21.49 12.75
N THR A 233 18.19 22.64 12.41
CA THR A 233 18.79 23.95 12.65
C THR A 233 17.98 24.71 13.70
N ALA A 234 18.62 25.08 14.80
CA ALA A 234 17.99 25.82 15.90
C ALA A 234 18.11 27.34 15.68
N PHE A 235 17.04 28.07 16.02
CA PHE A 235 16.94 29.53 15.90
C PHE A 235 16.65 30.22 17.24
N GLY A 236 16.60 29.48 18.35
CA GLY A 236 16.20 30.04 19.64
C GLY A 236 14.81 30.67 19.57
N GLY A 237 14.64 31.88 20.09
CA GLY A 237 13.36 32.62 20.04
C GLY A 237 13.08 33.36 18.70
N ASP A 238 13.95 33.24 17.70
CA ASP A 238 13.83 34.00 16.44
C ASP A 238 12.93 33.27 15.41
N LEU A 239 11.62 33.42 15.57
CA LEU A 239 10.61 32.85 14.68
C LEU A 239 10.72 33.40 13.24
N LEU A 240 11.07 34.69 13.07
CA LEU A 240 11.14 35.28 11.73
C LEU A 240 12.25 34.62 10.92
N LYS A 241 13.41 34.47 11.52
CA LYS A 241 14.55 33.79 10.86
C LYS A 241 14.24 32.33 10.56
N ALA A 242 13.53 31.62 11.46
CA ALA A 242 13.12 30.24 11.23
C ALA A 242 12.14 30.14 10.04
N LYS A 243 11.17 31.05 9.94
CA LYS A 243 10.25 31.15 8.80
C LYS A 243 11.00 31.45 7.50
N ASP A 244 11.94 32.36 7.52
CA ASP A 244 12.70 32.74 6.33
C ASP A 244 13.52 31.55 5.80
N VAL A 245 14.15 30.78 6.67
CA VAL A 245 14.90 29.58 6.26
C VAL A 245 13.95 28.52 5.69
N PHE A 246 12.80 28.27 6.31
CA PHE A 246 11.78 27.35 5.80
C PHE A 246 11.32 27.77 4.39
N LYS A 247 10.90 29.03 4.22
CA LYS A 247 10.40 29.57 2.96
C LYS A 247 11.46 29.56 1.85
N LYS A 248 12.68 29.98 2.19
CA LYS A 248 13.82 29.97 1.25
C LYS A 248 14.11 28.54 0.76
N LYS A 249 14.10 27.55 1.66
CA LYS A 249 14.33 26.15 1.26
C LYS A 249 13.19 25.63 0.38
N PHE A 250 11.94 25.96 0.67
CA PHE A 250 10.80 25.63 -0.18
C PHE A 250 10.95 26.24 -1.59
N LEU A 251 11.27 27.52 -1.69
CA LEU A 251 11.52 28.20 -2.96
C LEU A 251 12.69 27.57 -3.75
N ASP A 252 13.78 27.26 -3.08
CA ASP A 252 14.97 26.62 -3.71
C ASP A 252 14.61 25.26 -4.35
N LYS A 253 13.81 24.46 -3.65
CA LYS A 253 13.47 23.10 -4.10
C LYS A 253 12.33 23.09 -5.13
N THR A 254 11.41 24.05 -5.10
CA THR A 254 10.20 24.06 -5.94
C THR A 254 10.15 25.17 -6.98
N LYS A 255 10.85 26.28 -6.76
CA LYS A 255 10.71 27.54 -7.49
C LYS A 255 9.32 28.20 -7.33
N ASN A 256 8.59 27.85 -6.27
CA ASN A 256 7.34 28.47 -5.86
C ASN A 256 7.53 29.21 -4.54
N GLU A 257 6.86 30.34 -4.37
CA GLU A 257 6.79 31.03 -3.09
C GLU A 257 5.86 30.29 -2.13
N TRP A 258 6.23 30.25 -0.83
CA TRP A 258 5.41 29.56 0.18
C TRP A 258 4.02 30.15 0.31
N GLU A 259 3.88 31.45 0.24
CA GLU A 259 2.62 32.18 0.32
C GLU A 259 1.67 31.88 -0.86
N GLN A 260 2.23 31.49 -1.99
CA GLN A 260 1.48 31.19 -3.22
C GLN A 260 1.26 29.68 -3.43
N ARG A 261 1.57 28.86 -2.43
CA ARG A 261 1.49 27.40 -2.56
C ARG A 261 0.10 26.85 -2.90
N ALA A 262 -0.98 27.61 -2.64
CA ALA A 262 -2.32 27.25 -3.08
C ALA A 262 -2.45 27.21 -4.61
N SER A 263 -1.63 28.01 -5.31
CA SER A 263 -1.52 28.05 -6.78
C SER A 263 -0.21 27.45 -7.26
N PHE A 264 0.21 26.34 -6.62
CA PHE A 264 1.49 25.68 -6.89
C PHE A 264 1.62 25.23 -8.35
N GLU A 265 2.71 25.64 -8.98
CA GLU A 265 3.05 25.26 -10.36
C GLU A 265 4.27 24.33 -10.38
N LYS A 266 4.15 23.20 -11.08
CA LYS A 266 5.24 22.26 -11.26
C LYS A 266 6.30 22.85 -12.19
N VAL A 267 7.52 23.03 -11.68
CA VAL A 267 8.68 23.45 -12.47
C VAL A 267 9.50 22.23 -12.88
N ALA A 268 9.88 22.17 -14.17
CA ALA A 268 10.72 21.08 -14.69
C ALA A 268 12.04 20.96 -13.92
N GLY A 269 12.43 19.72 -13.56
CA GLY A 269 13.65 19.46 -12.80
C GLY A 269 13.58 19.77 -11.31
N LYS A 270 12.50 20.36 -10.81
CA LYS A 270 12.29 20.66 -9.39
C LYS A 270 11.31 19.69 -8.75
N TYR A 271 11.24 19.73 -7.42
CA TYR A 271 10.28 18.93 -6.65
C TYR A 271 8.86 19.42 -6.89
N ASP A 272 7.92 18.51 -6.75
CA ASP A 272 6.49 18.78 -6.71
C ASP A 272 5.99 18.68 -5.26
N MET A 273 4.97 19.46 -4.90
CA MET A 273 4.41 19.44 -3.56
C MET A 273 3.35 18.33 -3.45
N VAL A 274 3.42 17.54 -2.37
CA VAL A 274 2.37 16.59 -1.99
C VAL A 274 1.42 17.31 -1.05
N PHE A 275 0.18 17.55 -1.49
CA PHE A 275 -0.82 18.27 -0.70
C PHE A 275 -1.38 17.36 0.39
N MET A 276 -1.23 17.82 1.64
CA MET A 276 -1.67 17.11 2.85
C MET A 276 -2.86 17.81 3.49
N ASP A 277 -3.75 17.03 4.10
CA ASP A 277 -4.92 17.51 4.85
C ASP A 277 -4.57 17.63 6.34
N TYR A 278 -4.61 18.83 6.87
CA TYR A 278 -4.33 19.16 8.27
C TYR A 278 -5.61 19.49 9.07
N SER A 279 -6.80 19.38 8.46
CA SER A 279 -8.06 19.85 9.05
C SER A 279 -8.57 19.00 10.23
N THR A 280 -8.02 17.80 10.42
CA THR A 280 -8.54 16.84 11.43
C THR A 280 -7.99 17.02 12.84
N ASN A 281 -7.01 17.90 13.05
CA ASN A 281 -6.33 18.06 14.34
C ASN A 281 -6.76 19.33 15.10
N GLU A 282 -7.85 20.03 14.71
CA GLU A 282 -8.25 21.32 15.33
C GLU A 282 -8.93 21.21 16.71
N LYS A 283 -9.21 19.98 17.19
CA LYS A 283 -9.98 19.78 18.44
C LYS A 283 -9.15 19.41 19.67
N GLU A 284 -7.83 19.33 19.58
CA GLU A 284 -6.96 18.88 20.67
C GLU A 284 -6.41 19.99 21.57
N GLU A 285 -6.69 21.29 21.32
CA GLU A 285 -6.06 22.39 22.06
C GLU A 285 -6.69 22.74 23.43
N GLU A 286 -7.84 22.16 23.81
CA GLU A 286 -8.46 22.42 25.14
C GLU A 286 -8.83 21.13 25.87
N LYS A 287 -7.88 20.50 26.54
CA LYS A 287 -8.18 19.72 27.76
C LYS A 287 -6.98 19.59 28.67
N THR A 288 -7.04 20.37 29.75
CA THR A 288 -6.27 20.24 30.98
C THR A 288 -6.45 18.87 31.63
N THR A 289 -5.32 18.32 32.04
CA THR A 289 -5.13 17.12 32.83
C THR A 289 -6.08 16.99 34.05
N VAL A 290 -6.84 15.91 34.07
CA VAL A 290 -7.32 15.30 35.30
C VAL A 290 -7.01 13.81 35.22
N ASP A 291 -6.09 13.36 36.07
CA ASP A 291 -5.79 11.94 36.30
C ASP A 291 -7.03 11.23 36.86
N THR A 292 -7.80 10.61 36.00
CA THR A 292 -8.79 9.62 36.39
C THR A 292 -8.51 8.33 35.65
N VAL A 293 -8.29 7.25 36.39
CA VAL A 293 -8.20 5.88 35.86
C VAL A 293 -9.37 5.64 34.91
N PRO A 294 -9.14 5.31 33.62
CA PRO A 294 -10.21 5.16 32.65
C PRO A 294 -11.10 3.97 33.04
N LYS A 295 -12.33 4.26 33.46
CA LYS A 295 -13.38 3.23 33.60
C LYS A 295 -13.55 2.59 32.23
N LYS A 296 -13.36 1.26 32.14
CA LYS A 296 -13.56 0.50 30.88
C LYS A 296 -14.99 0.75 30.39
N LYS A 297 -15.13 1.56 29.37
CA LYS A 297 -16.43 1.86 28.75
C LYS A 297 -16.95 0.59 28.09
N ILE A 298 -18.25 0.30 28.22
CA ILE A 298 -18.90 -0.85 27.61
C ILE A 298 -19.72 -0.33 26.44
N SER A 299 -19.54 -0.94 25.26
CA SER A 299 -20.35 -0.62 24.08
C SER A 299 -21.80 -1.09 24.27
N LYS A 300 -22.74 -0.30 23.74
CA LYS A 300 -24.18 -0.61 23.73
C LYS A 300 -24.61 -1.37 22.47
N LEU A 301 -23.70 -1.56 21.53
CA LEU A 301 -23.97 -2.23 20.26
C LEU A 301 -24.05 -3.76 20.43
N ASP A 302 -24.78 -4.40 19.55
CA ASP A 302 -24.74 -5.86 19.38
C ASP A 302 -23.30 -6.32 19.13
N VAL A 303 -22.90 -7.48 19.69
CA VAL A 303 -21.55 -8.02 19.58
C VAL A 303 -21.14 -8.27 18.11
N LYS A 304 -22.09 -8.65 17.25
CA LYS A 304 -21.81 -8.86 15.82
C LYS A 304 -21.49 -7.52 15.12
N ILE A 305 -22.18 -6.44 15.51
CA ILE A 305 -21.91 -5.09 14.99
C ILE A 305 -20.54 -4.61 15.51
N GLN A 306 -20.21 -4.85 16.78
CA GLN A 306 -18.89 -4.52 17.33
C GLN A 306 -17.77 -5.22 16.52
N SER A 307 -17.91 -6.53 16.29
CA SER A 307 -16.93 -7.30 15.51
C SER A 307 -16.82 -6.83 14.05
N LEU A 308 -17.93 -6.37 13.45
CA LEU A 308 -17.89 -5.78 12.10
C LEU A 308 -17.15 -4.45 12.09
N LEU A 309 -17.40 -3.58 13.07
CA LEU A 309 -16.72 -2.28 13.18
C LEU A 309 -15.21 -2.45 13.44
N GLU A 310 -14.83 -3.36 14.34
CA GLU A 310 -13.42 -3.70 14.56
C GLU A 310 -12.73 -4.15 13.27
N LEU A 311 -13.43 -4.92 12.43
CA LEU A 311 -12.90 -5.38 11.14
C LEU A 311 -12.71 -4.26 10.12
N ILE A 312 -13.72 -3.38 9.96
CA ILE A 312 -13.70 -2.34 8.91
C ILE A 312 -13.01 -1.04 9.32
N CYS A 313 -12.80 -0.81 10.62
CA CYS A 313 -12.11 0.36 11.16
C CYS A 313 -10.66 0.07 11.58
N ASP A 314 -10.11 -1.08 11.25
CA ASP A 314 -8.73 -1.45 11.52
C ASP A 314 -7.76 -0.65 10.64
N LEU A 315 -7.25 0.45 11.17
CA LEU A 315 -6.30 1.32 10.47
C LEU A 315 -4.98 0.61 10.15
N LYS A 316 -4.58 -0.38 10.97
CA LYS A 316 -3.36 -1.14 10.73
C LYS A 316 -3.52 -2.07 9.52
N ALA A 317 -4.65 -2.77 9.42
CA ALA A 317 -4.97 -3.59 8.25
C ALA A 317 -5.10 -2.73 6.97
N MET A 318 -5.63 -1.51 7.08
CA MET A 318 -5.66 -0.56 5.97
C MET A 318 -4.26 -0.12 5.53
N GLU A 319 -3.36 0.13 6.47
CA GLU A 319 -1.97 0.46 6.18
C GLU A 319 -1.25 -0.69 5.48
N GLU A 320 -1.38 -1.90 5.99
CA GLU A 320 -0.82 -3.12 5.39
C GLU A 320 -1.31 -3.29 3.94
N CYS A 321 -2.61 -3.07 3.69
CA CYS A 321 -3.19 -3.15 2.35
C CYS A 321 -2.53 -2.19 1.35
N VAL A 322 -2.32 -0.92 1.70
CA VAL A 322 -1.68 0.04 0.78
C VAL A 322 -0.18 -0.15 0.66
N LEU A 323 0.49 -0.67 1.71
CA LEU A 323 1.89 -1.05 1.65
C LEU A 323 2.14 -2.21 0.67
N GLU A 324 1.26 -3.21 0.63
CA GLU A 324 1.28 -4.26 -0.40
C GLU A 324 1.20 -3.69 -1.82
N MET A 325 0.42 -2.61 -2.00
CA MET A 325 0.30 -1.88 -3.27
C MET A 325 1.49 -0.95 -3.53
N LYS A 326 2.52 -0.95 -2.65
CA LYS A 326 3.75 -0.14 -2.72
C LYS A 326 3.56 1.35 -2.44
N PHE A 327 2.47 1.76 -1.83
CA PHE A 327 2.30 3.13 -1.34
C PHE A 327 3.22 3.38 -0.12
N ASP A 328 3.87 4.55 -0.04
CA ASP A 328 4.76 4.88 1.09
C ASP A 328 4.02 5.71 2.16
N THR A 329 3.49 5.03 3.18
CA THR A 329 2.76 5.64 4.30
C THR A 329 3.62 6.52 5.19
N ARG A 330 4.95 6.34 5.16
CA ARG A 330 5.90 7.18 5.91
C ARG A 330 6.06 8.57 5.29
N LYS A 331 5.81 8.70 3.99
CA LYS A 331 5.89 9.98 3.26
C LYS A 331 4.52 10.64 3.11
N ALA A 332 3.49 9.85 3.02
CA ALA A 332 2.11 10.30 3.01
C ALA A 332 1.31 9.40 3.98
N PRO A 333 1.21 9.77 5.26
CA PRO A 333 0.46 9.00 6.23
C PRO A 333 -0.99 8.77 5.79
N LEU A 334 -1.60 7.66 6.22
CA LEU A 334 -2.97 7.32 5.88
C LEU A 334 -3.93 8.46 6.19
N GLY A 335 -4.84 8.73 5.27
CA GLY A 335 -5.86 9.76 5.42
C GLY A 335 -5.35 11.20 5.27
N LYS A 336 -4.05 11.42 5.08
CA LYS A 336 -3.46 12.77 4.98
C LYS A 336 -3.38 13.31 3.55
N LEU A 337 -3.45 12.48 2.50
CA LEU A 337 -3.53 13.00 1.13
C LEU A 337 -4.86 13.73 0.93
N THR A 338 -4.83 14.92 0.31
CA THR A 338 -6.06 15.63 -0.03
C THR A 338 -6.81 14.94 -1.17
N SER A 339 -8.12 15.19 -1.26
CA SER A 339 -8.92 14.67 -2.38
C SER A 339 -8.40 15.19 -3.73
N GLU A 340 -7.88 16.42 -3.78
CA GLU A 340 -7.25 17.01 -4.96
C GLU A 340 -5.97 16.26 -5.36
N GLN A 341 -5.17 15.83 -4.38
CA GLN A 341 -3.96 15.03 -4.64
C GLN A 341 -4.32 13.67 -5.24
N ILE A 342 -5.37 13.02 -4.73
CA ILE A 342 -5.88 11.76 -5.28
C ILE A 342 -6.42 11.95 -6.70
N ARG A 343 -7.18 13.03 -6.97
CA ARG A 343 -7.64 13.38 -8.32
C ARG A 343 -6.48 13.65 -9.28
N ALA A 344 -5.44 14.34 -8.81
CA ALA A 344 -4.22 14.54 -9.61
C ALA A 344 -3.53 13.20 -9.95
N GLY A 345 -3.58 12.21 -9.04
CA GLY A 345 -3.17 10.84 -9.31
C GLY A 345 -4.00 10.19 -10.41
N TYR A 346 -5.33 10.29 -10.36
CA TYR A 346 -6.22 9.80 -11.41
C TYR A 346 -5.96 10.47 -12.77
N SER A 347 -5.76 11.79 -12.79
CA SER A 347 -5.42 12.51 -14.03
C SER A 347 -4.11 12.02 -14.66
N ALA A 348 -3.11 11.68 -13.84
CA ALA A 348 -1.88 11.08 -14.33
C ALA A 348 -2.10 9.66 -14.88
N LEU A 349 -2.94 8.84 -14.24
CA LEU A 349 -3.30 7.51 -14.74
C LEU A 349 -4.09 7.59 -16.06
N LYS A 350 -4.99 8.57 -16.21
CA LYS A 350 -5.71 8.82 -17.45
C LYS A 350 -4.77 9.17 -18.60
N ARG A 351 -3.74 9.95 -18.33
CA ARG A 351 -2.70 10.25 -19.31
C ARG A 351 -1.88 9.01 -19.70
N ILE A 352 -1.59 8.11 -18.73
CA ILE A 352 -0.97 6.80 -19.02
C ILE A 352 -1.88 5.98 -19.95
N GLU A 353 -3.17 5.90 -19.66
CA GLU A 353 -4.17 5.23 -20.49
C GLU A 353 -4.15 5.74 -21.94
N GLU A 354 -4.16 7.06 -22.12
CA GLU A 354 -4.10 7.69 -23.43
C GLU A 354 -2.82 7.32 -24.20
N CYS A 355 -1.68 7.25 -23.50
CA CYS A 355 -0.42 6.80 -24.09
C CYS A 355 -0.47 5.33 -24.53
N LEU A 356 -1.08 4.46 -23.71
CA LEU A 356 -1.24 3.03 -24.03
C LEU A 356 -2.15 2.83 -25.24
N LYS A 357 -3.31 3.49 -25.29
CA LYS A 357 -4.28 3.39 -26.40
C LYS A 357 -3.73 3.91 -27.74
N ARG A 358 -3.00 5.02 -27.71
CA ARG A 358 -2.43 5.63 -28.93
C ARG A 358 -1.16 4.95 -29.40
N LYS A 359 -0.64 3.93 -28.67
CA LYS A 359 0.72 3.39 -28.88
C LYS A 359 1.74 4.53 -28.95
N GLY A 360 1.59 5.48 -28.01
CA GLY A 360 2.38 6.70 -27.90
C GLY A 360 3.86 6.42 -27.74
N SER A 361 4.69 7.45 -27.85
CA SER A 361 6.13 7.31 -27.69
C SER A 361 6.48 6.84 -26.27
N ASN A 362 7.49 6.00 -26.12
CA ASN A 362 8.00 5.58 -24.80
C ASN A 362 8.33 6.79 -23.90
N ARG A 363 8.68 7.93 -24.49
CA ARG A 363 8.98 9.16 -23.75
C ARG A 363 7.73 9.75 -23.07
N GLU A 364 6.60 9.81 -23.78
CA GLU A 364 5.34 10.32 -23.22
C GLU A 364 4.80 9.42 -22.11
N LEU A 365 4.87 8.11 -22.32
CA LEU A 365 4.49 7.13 -21.29
C LEU A 365 5.36 7.26 -20.04
N LEU A 366 6.68 7.38 -20.21
CA LEU A 366 7.61 7.60 -19.09
C LEU A 366 7.28 8.89 -18.33
N GLU A 367 6.98 9.98 -19.04
CA GLU A 367 6.62 11.25 -18.39
C GLU A 367 5.30 11.15 -17.62
N ALA A 368 4.30 10.47 -18.17
CA ALA A 368 3.04 10.22 -17.49
C ALA A 368 3.23 9.36 -16.22
N CYS A 369 4.09 8.32 -16.28
CA CYS A 369 4.46 7.53 -15.11
C CYS A 369 5.25 8.35 -14.07
N ASN A 370 6.16 9.22 -14.50
CA ASN A 370 6.86 10.14 -13.63
C ASN A 370 5.89 11.03 -12.85
N GLN A 371 4.88 11.59 -13.53
CA GLN A 371 3.84 12.40 -12.91
C GLN A 371 3.05 11.61 -11.88
N PHE A 372 2.63 10.39 -12.22
CA PHE A 372 1.88 9.54 -11.29
C PHE A 372 2.68 9.25 -10.02
N TYR A 373 3.91 8.75 -10.13
CA TYR A 373 4.73 8.42 -8.96
C TYR A 373 5.20 9.66 -8.18
N THR A 374 5.29 10.80 -8.83
CA THR A 374 5.55 12.08 -8.15
C THR A 374 4.36 12.51 -7.28
N ARG A 375 3.11 12.35 -7.81
CA ARG A 375 1.88 12.71 -7.10
C ARG A 375 1.54 11.74 -5.97
N ILE A 376 1.78 10.45 -6.19
CA ILE A 376 1.44 9.36 -5.28
C ILE A 376 2.73 8.63 -4.90
N PRO A 377 3.31 8.91 -3.73
CA PRO A 377 4.59 8.33 -3.31
C PRO A 377 4.55 6.81 -3.23
N HIS A 378 5.52 6.14 -3.88
CA HIS A 378 5.64 4.69 -3.90
C HIS A 378 7.01 4.23 -3.45
N ASP A 379 7.05 3.22 -2.58
CA ASP A 379 8.29 2.58 -2.13
C ASP A 379 8.65 1.39 -3.03
N PHE A 380 9.66 1.56 -3.85
CA PHE A 380 10.29 0.50 -4.65
C PHE A 380 11.71 0.19 -4.18
N GLY A 381 12.09 0.64 -2.98
CA GLY A 381 13.46 0.50 -2.47
C GLY A 381 14.47 1.16 -3.41
N LEU A 382 15.52 0.43 -3.76
CA LEU A 382 16.56 0.92 -4.69
C LEU A 382 16.25 0.66 -6.17
N LYS A 383 15.16 -0.08 -6.46
CA LYS A 383 14.76 -0.36 -7.84
C LYS A 383 14.13 0.88 -8.48
N THR A 384 14.32 1.04 -9.77
CA THR A 384 13.57 2.03 -10.55
C THR A 384 12.07 1.71 -10.44
N PRO A 385 11.20 2.70 -10.19
CA PRO A 385 9.77 2.48 -10.27
C PRO A 385 9.41 1.89 -11.65
N PRO A 386 8.55 0.85 -11.72
CA PRO A 386 8.20 0.24 -12.98
C PRO A 386 7.40 1.19 -13.86
N VAL A 387 7.65 1.15 -15.17
CA VAL A 387 6.77 1.80 -16.13
C VAL A 387 5.48 0.99 -16.23
N ILE A 388 4.35 1.66 -16.23
CA ILE A 388 3.04 1.03 -16.39
C ILE A 388 2.80 0.81 -17.88
N HIS A 389 2.94 -0.44 -18.33
CA HIS A 389 2.85 -0.81 -19.76
C HIS A 389 1.54 -1.51 -20.13
N THR A 390 0.82 -2.04 -19.16
CA THR A 390 -0.37 -2.85 -19.38
C THR A 390 -1.60 -2.28 -18.70
N GLU A 391 -2.77 -2.64 -19.22
CA GLU A 391 -4.05 -2.29 -18.61
C GLU A 391 -4.20 -2.89 -17.21
N ASP A 392 -3.67 -4.09 -16.96
CA ASP A 392 -3.74 -4.72 -15.64
C ASP A 392 -2.88 -4.00 -14.59
N GLU A 393 -1.71 -3.48 -15.00
CA GLU A 393 -0.90 -2.63 -14.13
C GLU A 393 -1.60 -1.31 -13.84
N LEU A 394 -2.30 -0.74 -14.83
CA LEU A 394 -3.10 0.47 -14.68
C LEU A 394 -4.28 0.23 -13.71
N LYS A 395 -5.02 -0.87 -13.86
CA LYS A 395 -6.11 -1.27 -12.95
C LYS A 395 -5.66 -1.39 -11.49
N LYS A 396 -4.46 -1.95 -11.25
CA LYS A 396 -3.88 -2.03 -9.90
C LYS A 396 -3.63 -0.65 -9.28
N LYS A 397 -3.26 0.34 -10.09
CA LYS A 397 -3.05 1.72 -9.61
C LYS A 397 -4.37 2.48 -9.41
N ILE A 398 -5.38 2.21 -10.22
CA ILE A 398 -6.74 2.71 -9.98
C ILE A 398 -7.26 2.18 -8.64
N ALA A 399 -7.14 0.87 -8.38
CA ALA A 399 -7.55 0.25 -7.12
C ALA A 399 -6.82 0.83 -5.89
N LEU A 400 -5.54 1.23 -6.03
CA LEU A 400 -4.82 1.95 -4.97
C LEU A 400 -5.47 3.30 -4.67
N LEU A 401 -5.80 4.09 -5.69
CA LEU A 401 -6.40 5.42 -5.49
C LEU A 401 -7.81 5.32 -4.90
N GLU A 402 -8.59 4.31 -5.29
CA GLU A 402 -9.89 3.99 -4.69
C GLU A 402 -9.72 3.68 -3.20
N ALA A 403 -8.78 2.79 -2.85
CA ALA A 403 -8.49 2.45 -1.46
C ALA A 403 -8.06 3.69 -0.64
N LEU A 404 -7.15 4.52 -1.16
CA LEU A 404 -6.71 5.74 -0.49
C LEU A 404 -7.86 6.73 -0.24
N SER A 405 -8.80 6.85 -1.18
CA SER A 405 -9.98 7.70 -1.04
C SER A 405 -10.91 7.21 0.07
N ASP A 406 -11.15 5.90 0.16
CA ASP A 406 -12.03 5.31 1.17
C ASP A 406 -11.36 5.27 2.55
N ILE A 407 -10.07 4.99 2.60
CA ILE A 407 -9.27 5.06 3.84
C ILE A 407 -9.27 6.48 4.41
N GLN A 408 -9.27 7.51 3.59
CA GLN A 408 -9.39 8.90 4.05
C GLN A 408 -10.68 9.12 4.86
N ILE A 409 -11.79 8.54 4.41
CA ILE A 409 -13.07 8.60 5.12
C ILE A 409 -12.98 7.83 6.46
N ALA A 410 -12.40 6.63 6.43
CA ALA A 410 -12.25 5.78 7.60
C ALA A 410 -11.35 6.43 8.67
N VAL A 411 -10.21 6.97 8.28
CA VAL A 411 -9.28 7.66 9.21
C VAL A 411 -9.97 8.84 9.88
N LYS A 412 -10.68 9.68 9.12
CA LYS A 412 -11.42 10.82 9.68
C LYS A 412 -12.49 10.36 10.68
N MET A 413 -13.20 9.26 10.38
CA MET A 413 -14.22 8.72 11.27
C MET A 413 -13.62 8.15 12.56
N VAL A 414 -12.53 7.39 12.47
CA VAL A 414 -11.85 6.81 13.64
C VAL A 414 -11.28 7.91 14.54
N GLN A 415 -10.55 8.88 13.97
CA GLN A 415 -9.96 9.98 14.73
C GLN A 415 -11.01 10.86 15.41
N SER A 416 -12.12 11.18 14.75
CA SER A 416 -13.21 11.94 15.38
C SER A 416 -13.90 11.17 16.51
N SER A 417 -13.64 9.88 16.65
CA SER A 417 -14.26 8.99 17.65
C SER A 417 -13.41 8.80 18.91
N GLU A 418 -12.22 9.36 19.00
CA GLU A 418 -11.33 9.17 20.18
C GLU A 418 -11.71 10.04 21.38
N ASP A 419 -12.39 11.17 21.16
CA ASP A 419 -12.78 12.13 22.19
C ASP A 419 -14.22 11.99 22.67
N GLY A 420 -14.45 11.81 23.98
CA GLY A 420 -15.77 11.86 24.62
C GLY A 420 -16.09 10.72 25.59
N ASP A 421 -17.26 10.82 26.26
CA ASP A 421 -17.72 9.86 27.28
C ASP A 421 -18.32 8.56 26.74
N GLU A 422 -18.55 8.45 25.44
CA GLU A 422 -19.12 7.29 24.76
C GLU A 422 -18.04 6.29 24.34
N HIS A 423 -18.40 5.01 24.19
CA HIS A 423 -17.48 4.00 23.69
C HIS A 423 -17.06 4.31 22.23
N PRO A 424 -15.79 4.15 21.84
CA PRO A 424 -15.33 4.48 20.46
C PRO A 424 -16.14 3.80 19.37
N LEU A 425 -16.47 2.51 19.48
CA LEU A 425 -17.28 1.79 18.52
C LEU A 425 -18.70 2.36 18.37
N ASP A 426 -19.33 2.82 19.48
CA ASP A 426 -20.67 3.42 19.44
C ASP A 426 -20.65 4.73 18.64
N ARG A 427 -19.58 5.53 18.77
CA ARG A 427 -19.38 6.75 17.99
C ARG A 427 -19.08 6.47 16.52
N GLN A 428 -18.22 5.48 16.25
CA GLN A 428 -17.93 5.05 14.88
C GLN A 428 -19.21 4.57 14.19
N TYR A 429 -20.02 3.76 14.86
CA TYR A 429 -21.29 3.29 14.34
C TYR A 429 -22.24 4.45 14.00
N ARG A 430 -22.40 5.41 14.93
CA ARG A 430 -23.21 6.60 14.69
C ARG A 430 -22.68 7.43 13.51
N SER A 431 -21.37 7.56 13.38
CA SER A 431 -20.74 8.31 12.28
C SER A 431 -20.89 7.65 10.92
N LEU A 432 -21.15 6.35 10.87
CA LEU A 432 -21.50 5.66 9.61
C LEU A 432 -22.79 6.17 8.99
N GLN A 433 -23.75 6.66 9.79
CA GLN A 433 -25.09 7.02 9.34
C GLN A 433 -25.75 5.88 8.52
N CYS A 434 -25.53 4.65 8.98
CA CYS A 434 -25.99 3.44 8.33
C CYS A 434 -26.43 2.45 9.43
N LYS A 435 -27.71 2.13 9.47
CA LYS A 435 -28.25 1.18 10.43
C LYS A 435 -27.97 -0.23 9.96
N LEU A 436 -27.45 -1.03 10.87
CA LEU A 436 -27.11 -2.43 10.67
C LEU A 436 -27.86 -3.26 11.72
N ASN A 437 -28.67 -4.24 11.30
CA ASN A 437 -29.32 -5.14 12.22
C ASN A 437 -28.95 -6.58 11.87
N PRO A 438 -28.34 -7.33 12.82
CA PRO A 438 -28.05 -8.74 12.58
C PRO A 438 -29.33 -9.52 12.32
N LEU A 439 -29.34 -10.33 11.28
CA LEU A 439 -30.42 -11.25 10.99
C LEU A 439 -30.29 -12.54 11.79
N ASP A 440 -31.40 -13.08 12.28
CA ASP A 440 -31.45 -14.40 12.88
C ASP A 440 -31.42 -15.48 11.79
N SER A 441 -30.57 -16.50 11.97
CA SER A 441 -30.41 -17.60 11.00
C SER A 441 -31.68 -18.44 10.77
N SER A 442 -32.67 -18.38 11.68
CA SER A 442 -33.92 -19.05 11.56
C SER A 442 -34.91 -18.32 10.62
N THR A 443 -34.62 -17.07 10.26
CA THR A 443 -35.51 -16.27 9.41
C THR A 443 -35.49 -16.74 7.96
N HIS A 444 -36.64 -16.66 7.28
CA HIS A 444 -36.73 -16.98 5.86
C HIS A 444 -35.79 -16.11 5.01
N GLU A 445 -35.69 -14.87 5.35
CA GLU A 445 -34.81 -13.90 4.70
C GLU A 445 -33.34 -14.33 4.75
N TYR A 446 -32.84 -14.71 5.93
CA TYR A 446 -31.46 -15.23 6.10
C TYR A 446 -31.25 -16.48 5.23
N GLN A 447 -32.18 -17.44 5.26
CA GLN A 447 -32.08 -18.69 4.53
C GLN A 447 -32.07 -18.50 3.00
N VAL A 448 -32.88 -17.57 2.49
CA VAL A 448 -32.85 -17.19 1.06
C VAL A 448 -31.50 -16.61 0.66
N ILE A 449 -30.95 -15.70 1.47
CA ILE A 449 -29.66 -15.04 1.19
C ILE A 449 -28.51 -16.04 1.23
N GLU A 450 -28.47 -16.91 2.26
CA GLU A 450 -27.46 -17.95 2.37
C GLU A 450 -27.51 -18.92 1.19
N LYS A 451 -28.72 -19.34 0.80
CA LYS A 451 -28.95 -20.20 -0.37
C LYS A 451 -28.53 -19.49 -1.66
N TYR A 452 -28.76 -18.19 -1.79
CA TYR A 452 -28.32 -17.37 -2.92
C TYR A 452 -26.79 -17.35 -2.99
N LEU A 453 -26.11 -17.13 -1.88
CA LEU A 453 -24.65 -17.17 -1.80
C LEU A 453 -24.10 -18.51 -2.29
N GLN A 454 -24.63 -19.62 -1.76
CA GLN A 454 -24.12 -20.95 -2.04
C GLN A 454 -24.45 -21.45 -3.44
N SER A 455 -25.67 -21.22 -3.93
CA SER A 455 -26.13 -21.72 -5.24
C SER A 455 -25.47 -20.98 -6.41
N THR A 456 -24.99 -19.75 -6.22
CA THR A 456 -24.36 -18.94 -7.27
C THR A 456 -22.84 -18.86 -7.13
N HIS A 457 -22.24 -19.76 -6.36
CA HIS A 457 -20.79 -19.95 -6.37
C HIS A 457 -20.39 -20.64 -7.68
N ALA A 458 -19.56 -19.98 -8.47
CA ALA A 458 -19.18 -20.45 -9.80
C ALA A 458 -18.21 -21.64 -9.74
N SER A 459 -18.42 -22.64 -10.58
CA SER A 459 -17.59 -23.85 -10.64
C SER A 459 -16.11 -23.58 -11.03
N THR A 460 -15.83 -22.43 -11.67
CA THR A 460 -14.46 -22.02 -12.00
C THR A 460 -13.73 -21.34 -10.83
N HIS A 461 -14.41 -21.00 -9.76
CA HIS A 461 -13.85 -20.39 -8.56
C HIS A 461 -13.70 -21.44 -7.46
N CYS A 462 -13.01 -22.56 -7.75
CA CYS A 462 -12.91 -23.74 -6.88
C CYS A 462 -11.78 -23.64 -5.84
N ASP A 463 -10.97 -22.59 -5.85
CA ASP A 463 -9.85 -22.43 -4.93
C ASP A 463 -10.29 -22.19 -3.48
N TYR A 464 -11.53 -21.79 -3.29
CA TYR A 464 -12.13 -21.54 -1.98
C TYR A 464 -13.62 -21.87 -1.93
N SER A 465 -14.12 -22.10 -0.74
CA SER A 465 -15.55 -22.07 -0.41
C SER A 465 -15.86 -20.89 0.52
N MET A 466 -17.14 -20.53 0.63
CA MET A 466 -17.59 -19.41 1.47
C MET A 466 -18.51 -19.89 2.57
N THR A 467 -18.25 -19.48 3.81
CA THR A 467 -19.14 -19.72 4.97
C THR A 467 -19.65 -18.38 5.47
N VAL A 468 -20.96 -18.27 5.65
CA VAL A 468 -21.58 -17.09 6.25
C VAL A 468 -21.27 -17.06 7.73
N LEU A 469 -20.67 -15.96 8.20
CA LEU A 469 -20.45 -15.68 9.62
C LEU A 469 -21.64 -14.89 10.20
N ASP A 470 -22.04 -13.82 9.51
CA ASP A 470 -23.19 -12.99 9.87
C ASP A 470 -23.83 -12.39 8.61
N ILE A 471 -25.12 -12.10 8.72
CA ILE A 471 -25.86 -11.28 7.76
C ILE A 471 -26.50 -10.12 8.52
N PHE A 472 -26.32 -8.91 8.00
CA PHE A 472 -26.93 -7.70 8.54
C PHE A 472 -27.91 -7.13 7.50
N SER A 473 -29.10 -6.74 7.93
CA SER A 473 -29.92 -5.83 7.11
C SER A 473 -29.29 -4.44 7.17
N VAL A 474 -29.30 -3.73 6.06
CA VAL A 474 -28.63 -2.43 5.88
C VAL A 474 -29.66 -1.38 5.51
N ASP A 475 -29.65 -0.27 6.25
CA ASP A 475 -30.46 0.91 5.96
C ASP A 475 -29.59 2.16 6.14
N ARG A 476 -29.06 2.69 5.02
CA ARG A 476 -28.25 3.91 5.02
C ARG A 476 -29.14 5.13 4.97
N ASP A 477 -28.85 6.10 5.84
CA ASP A 477 -29.62 7.33 5.97
C ASP A 477 -29.76 8.06 4.63
N GLY A 478 -30.99 8.34 4.24
CA GLY A 478 -31.35 9.07 3.02
C GLY A 478 -31.31 8.26 1.73
N GLU A 479 -30.74 7.04 1.71
CA GLU A 479 -30.65 6.24 0.48
C GLU A 479 -32.01 5.81 -0.04
N SER A 480 -32.91 5.35 0.83
CA SER A 480 -34.25 4.95 0.45
C SER A 480 -35.09 6.07 -0.17
N ASN A 481 -34.85 7.32 0.24
CA ASN A 481 -35.54 8.49 -0.30
C ASN A 481 -35.06 8.88 -1.71
N SER A 482 -33.80 8.61 -2.03
CA SER A 482 -33.22 8.89 -3.34
C SER A 482 -33.34 7.74 -4.32
N PHE A 483 -33.67 6.54 -3.83
CA PHE A 483 -33.77 5.33 -4.65
C PHE A 483 -34.90 5.41 -5.67
N LEU A 484 -34.61 5.07 -6.92
CA LEU A 484 -35.58 5.06 -8.03
C LEU A 484 -36.49 3.83 -7.96
N SER A 485 -37.30 3.77 -6.91
CA SER A 485 -38.19 2.64 -6.62
C SER A 485 -39.28 2.39 -7.70
N GLN A 486 -39.57 3.41 -8.53
CA GLN A 486 -40.53 3.32 -9.62
C GLN A 486 -39.97 2.66 -10.88
N LEU A 487 -38.64 2.55 -10.98
CA LEU A 487 -38.02 1.89 -12.11
C LEU A 487 -38.18 0.37 -11.97
N HIS A 488 -38.65 -0.28 -13.04
CA HIS A 488 -38.92 -1.72 -13.07
C HIS A 488 -37.60 -2.55 -13.08
N ASN A 489 -37.73 -3.88 -13.11
CA ASN A 489 -36.63 -4.84 -13.12
C ASN A 489 -35.66 -4.64 -11.95
N ARG A 490 -36.25 -4.65 -10.74
CA ARG A 490 -35.48 -4.58 -9.50
C ARG A 490 -34.93 -5.96 -9.13
N THR A 491 -33.64 -6.05 -9.04
CA THR A 491 -32.93 -7.31 -8.83
C THR A 491 -31.96 -7.18 -7.67
N LEU A 492 -31.86 -8.20 -6.81
CA LEU A 492 -30.93 -8.29 -5.72
C LEU A 492 -29.60 -8.84 -6.25
N LEU A 493 -28.55 -8.02 -6.28
CA LEU A 493 -27.27 -8.34 -6.92
C LEU A 493 -26.09 -8.18 -5.96
N TRP A 494 -25.05 -8.95 -6.21
CA TRP A 494 -23.83 -8.99 -5.42
C TRP A 494 -22.85 -7.87 -5.78
N HIS A 495 -22.25 -7.26 -4.74
CA HIS A 495 -21.13 -6.35 -4.87
C HIS A 495 -20.06 -6.72 -3.85
N GLY A 496 -18.79 -6.83 -4.28
CA GLY A 496 -17.64 -7.12 -3.43
C GLY A 496 -16.62 -6.01 -3.48
N SER A 497 -15.94 -5.78 -2.37
CA SER A 497 -14.86 -4.79 -2.28
C SER A 497 -13.85 -5.17 -1.19
N ARG A 498 -12.67 -4.55 -1.22
CA ARG A 498 -11.64 -4.72 -0.17
C ARG A 498 -12.14 -4.23 1.17
N LEU A 499 -11.64 -4.83 2.26
CA LEU A 499 -12.03 -4.42 3.63
C LEU A 499 -11.80 -2.93 3.88
N SER A 500 -10.74 -2.36 3.33
CA SER A 500 -10.39 -0.94 3.44
C SER A 500 -11.43 0.04 2.87
N ASN A 501 -12.35 -0.43 2.03
CA ASN A 501 -13.32 0.43 1.33
C ASN A 501 -14.68 0.50 2.04
N TRP A 502 -14.94 -0.39 3.00
CA TRP A 502 -16.30 -0.56 3.55
C TRP A 502 -16.80 0.60 4.40
N VAL A 503 -15.93 1.29 5.14
CA VAL A 503 -16.33 2.51 5.84
C VAL A 503 -16.84 3.55 4.84
N GLY A 504 -16.13 3.73 3.72
CA GLY A 504 -16.54 4.63 2.64
C GLY A 504 -17.86 4.19 2.00
N ILE A 505 -18.02 2.89 1.69
CA ILE A 505 -19.22 2.34 1.07
C ILE A 505 -20.43 2.50 2.00
N LEU A 506 -20.34 2.09 3.26
CA LEU A 506 -21.46 2.15 4.20
C LEU A 506 -21.86 3.59 4.52
N SER A 507 -20.90 4.52 4.64
CA SER A 507 -21.20 5.91 5.00
C SER A 507 -21.62 6.77 3.81
N LYS A 508 -21.09 6.54 2.60
CA LYS A 508 -21.34 7.38 1.41
C LYS A 508 -22.14 6.69 0.31
N GLY A 509 -22.45 5.40 0.46
CA GLY A 509 -23.05 4.59 -0.59
C GLY A 509 -22.06 4.15 -1.67
N LEU A 510 -22.53 3.36 -2.61
CA LEU A 510 -21.77 3.01 -3.80
C LEU A 510 -21.64 4.22 -4.73
N ARG A 511 -20.46 4.42 -5.30
CA ARG A 511 -20.12 5.62 -6.06
C ARG A 511 -19.58 5.26 -7.45
N VAL A 512 -19.84 6.12 -8.40
CA VAL A 512 -19.21 6.07 -9.72
C VAL A 512 -17.80 6.66 -9.61
N ALA A 513 -16.85 6.08 -10.33
CA ALA A 513 -15.48 6.62 -10.38
C ALA A 513 -15.47 8.08 -10.86
N PRO A 514 -14.53 8.91 -10.35
CA PRO A 514 -14.47 10.33 -10.70
C PRO A 514 -14.16 10.54 -12.21
N PRO A 515 -14.50 11.71 -12.77
CA PRO A 515 -14.25 12.02 -14.19
C PRO A 515 -12.79 11.88 -14.60
N GLU A 516 -11.87 12.14 -13.67
CA GLU A 516 -10.42 12.06 -13.86
C GLU A 516 -9.91 10.61 -13.95
N ALA A 517 -10.68 9.62 -13.48
CA ALA A 517 -10.26 8.23 -13.54
C ALA A 517 -10.19 7.71 -14.99
N PRO A 518 -9.21 6.85 -15.32
CA PRO A 518 -9.19 6.15 -16.62
C PRO A 518 -10.44 5.30 -16.82
N VAL A 519 -10.86 5.08 -18.06
CA VAL A 519 -11.99 4.19 -18.36
C VAL A 519 -11.57 2.73 -18.52
N THR A 520 -10.31 2.46 -18.83
CA THR A 520 -9.77 1.09 -19.04
C THR A 520 -9.95 0.17 -17.81
N GLY A 521 -10.09 0.72 -16.61
CA GLY A 521 -10.44 -0.06 -15.41
C GLY A 521 -11.84 -0.67 -15.45
N TYR A 522 -12.71 -0.21 -16.34
CA TYR A 522 -14.17 -0.46 -16.35
C TYR A 522 -14.62 -0.93 -17.72
N MET A 523 -14.83 -2.24 -17.87
CA MET A 523 -15.13 -2.89 -19.16
C MET A 523 -16.37 -2.31 -19.85
N PHE A 524 -17.34 -1.81 -19.08
CA PHE A 524 -18.57 -1.18 -19.56
C PHE A 524 -18.71 0.27 -19.06
N GLY A 525 -17.62 1.03 -19.11
CA GLY A 525 -17.60 2.43 -18.67
C GLY A 525 -17.66 2.60 -17.16
N LYS A 526 -17.57 3.85 -16.71
CA LYS A 526 -17.59 4.19 -15.29
C LYS A 526 -19.01 4.10 -14.72
N GLY A 527 -19.27 3.04 -13.98
CA GLY A 527 -20.52 2.77 -13.32
C GLY A 527 -20.32 2.00 -12.02
N ILE A 528 -21.40 1.59 -11.41
CA ILE A 528 -21.43 0.72 -10.24
C ILE A 528 -21.70 -0.70 -10.75
N TYR A 529 -20.80 -1.62 -10.46
CA TYR A 529 -20.77 -2.98 -11.00
C TYR A 529 -21.32 -3.99 -10.02
N PHE A 530 -22.16 -4.90 -10.53
CA PHE A 530 -22.78 -5.99 -9.78
C PHE A 530 -22.67 -7.30 -10.54
N ALA A 531 -22.85 -8.41 -9.82
CA ALA A 531 -22.95 -9.75 -10.38
C ALA A 531 -24.15 -10.50 -9.82
N ASP A 532 -24.67 -11.46 -10.59
CA ASP A 532 -25.66 -12.45 -10.16
C ASP A 532 -24.99 -13.75 -9.65
N MET A 533 -23.69 -13.91 -9.86
CA MET A 533 -22.87 -15.01 -9.31
C MET A 533 -22.06 -14.50 -8.12
N SER A 534 -22.32 -15.05 -6.93
CA SER A 534 -21.73 -14.59 -5.66
C SER A 534 -20.21 -14.60 -5.66
N SER A 535 -19.59 -15.67 -6.16
CA SER A 535 -18.14 -15.82 -6.18
C SER A 535 -17.45 -14.86 -7.17
N LYS A 536 -18.17 -14.36 -8.21
CA LYS A 536 -17.62 -13.31 -9.07
C LYS A 536 -17.40 -12.03 -8.28
N SER A 537 -18.35 -11.60 -7.47
CA SER A 537 -18.20 -10.45 -6.58
C SER A 537 -17.24 -10.72 -5.43
N ALA A 538 -17.20 -11.96 -4.90
CA ALA A 538 -16.32 -12.35 -3.81
C ALA A 538 -14.83 -12.22 -4.17
N ASN A 539 -14.44 -12.40 -5.43
CA ASN A 539 -13.06 -12.19 -5.89
C ASN A 539 -12.57 -10.76 -5.67
N TYR A 540 -13.47 -9.77 -5.63
CA TYR A 540 -13.13 -8.38 -5.34
C TYR A 540 -12.92 -8.08 -3.86
N CYS A 541 -13.18 -9.03 -2.96
CA CYS A 541 -12.81 -8.92 -1.55
C CYS A 541 -11.30 -9.05 -1.36
N PHE A 542 -10.58 -9.67 -2.30
CA PHE A 542 -9.14 -9.92 -2.24
C PHE A 542 -8.73 -10.64 -0.96
N ALA A 543 -9.60 -11.50 -0.43
CA ALA A 543 -9.26 -12.39 0.67
C ALA A 543 -8.12 -13.34 0.26
N ASN A 544 -7.33 -13.77 1.23
CA ASN A 544 -6.20 -14.67 1.01
C ASN A 544 -5.99 -15.57 2.23
N GLN A 545 -5.00 -16.47 2.19
CA GLN A 545 -4.72 -17.42 3.28
C GLN A 545 -4.35 -16.78 4.62
N HIS A 546 -3.95 -15.51 4.66
CA HIS A 546 -3.64 -14.77 5.89
C HIS A 546 -4.83 -13.93 6.36
N ASN A 547 -5.68 -13.51 5.44
CA ASN A 547 -6.86 -12.71 5.71
C ASN A 547 -8.07 -13.36 5.04
N HIS A 548 -8.72 -14.27 5.78
CA HIS A 548 -9.79 -15.13 5.24
C HIS A 548 -11.18 -14.54 5.41
N VAL A 549 -11.35 -13.38 6.02
CA VAL A 549 -12.66 -12.74 6.21
C VAL A 549 -12.83 -11.63 5.18
N GLY A 550 -13.98 -11.62 4.53
CA GLY A 550 -14.36 -10.57 3.60
C GLY A 550 -15.82 -10.18 3.80
N LEU A 551 -16.21 -9.12 3.10
CA LEU A 551 -17.59 -8.62 3.12
C LEU A 551 -18.16 -8.62 1.71
N LEU A 552 -19.39 -9.09 1.58
CA LEU A 552 -20.21 -9.00 0.37
C LEU A 552 -21.49 -8.20 0.67
N LEU A 553 -21.84 -7.33 -0.25
CA LEU A 553 -23.03 -6.52 -0.20
C LEU A 553 -24.06 -7.05 -1.20
N LEU A 554 -25.30 -7.19 -0.77
CA LEU A 554 -26.44 -7.35 -1.63
C LEU A 554 -27.17 -6.02 -1.76
N CYS A 555 -27.29 -5.55 -2.99
CA CYS A 555 -28.01 -4.33 -3.32
C CYS A 555 -29.28 -4.66 -4.10
N GLU A 556 -30.35 -3.98 -3.77
CA GLU A 556 -31.51 -3.84 -4.67
C GLU A 556 -31.09 -2.85 -5.76
N VAL A 557 -31.06 -3.34 -7.00
CA VAL A 557 -30.65 -2.57 -8.17
C VAL A 557 -31.84 -2.42 -9.11
N ALA A 558 -32.23 -1.17 -9.37
CA ALA A 558 -33.30 -0.85 -10.32
C ALA A 558 -32.69 -0.79 -11.73
N LEU A 559 -32.69 -1.91 -12.44
CA LEU A 559 -32.06 -2.07 -13.74
C LEU A 559 -32.84 -1.44 -14.90
N GLY A 560 -34.19 -1.38 -14.80
CA GLY A 560 -35.02 -0.95 -15.92
C GLY A 560 -34.79 -1.81 -17.16
N ASP A 561 -34.79 -1.18 -18.32
CA ASP A 561 -34.41 -1.81 -19.59
C ASP A 561 -32.90 -1.76 -19.78
N SER A 562 -32.26 -2.93 -19.77
CA SER A 562 -30.82 -3.04 -19.92
C SER A 562 -30.37 -2.97 -21.38
N ASN A 563 -29.25 -2.29 -21.62
CA ASN A 563 -28.47 -2.42 -22.83
C ASN A 563 -27.60 -3.68 -22.71
N GLU A 564 -27.87 -4.71 -23.52
CA GLU A 564 -27.14 -5.97 -23.45
C GLU A 564 -25.96 -5.98 -24.40
N LEU A 565 -24.78 -6.22 -23.85
CA LEU A 565 -23.50 -6.22 -24.56
C LEU A 565 -22.77 -7.55 -24.38
N VAL A 566 -22.09 -7.99 -25.42
CA VAL A 566 -21.30 -9.23 -25.43
C VAL A 566 -19.80 -8.98 -25.31
N ASP A 567 -19.34 -7.81 -25.70
CA ASP A 567 -17.95 -7.37 -25.66
C ASP A 567 -17.80 -6.07 -24.85
N ALA A 568 -16.56 -5.75 -24.50
CA ALA A 568 -16.22 -4.52 -23.79
C ALA A 568 -16.64 -3.29 -24.59
N ASP A 569 -17.29 -2.36 -23.92
CA ASP A 569 -17.61 -1.03 -24.44
C ASP A 569 -17.30 0.02 -23.35
N TYR A 570 -16.19 0.69 -23.50
CA TYR A 570 -15.74 1.70 -22.53
C TYR A 570 -16.60 2.97 -22.52
N GLU A 571 -17.45 3.16 -23.54
CA GLU A 571 -18.42 4.26 -23.66
C GLU A 571 -19.85 3.84 -23.29
N ALA A 572 -20.03 2.64 -22.73
CA ALA A 572 -21.36 2.08 -22.39
C ALA A 572 -22.14 2.94 -21.38
N SER A 573 -21.48 3.87 -20.66
CA SER A 573 -22.15 4.87 -19.81
C SER A 573 -23.03 5.85 -20.60
N SER A 574 -22.81 6.00 -21.90
CA SER A 574 -23.65 6.74 -22.84
C SER A 574 -24.78 5.82 -23.33
N LEU A 575 -25.74 5.52 -22.45
CA LEU A 575 -26.81 4.58 -22.72
C LEU A 575 -27.67 4.99 -23.94
N PRO A 576 -28.08 4.03 -24.78
CA PRO A 576 -29.10 4.27 -25.81
C PRO A 576 -30.43 4.78 -25.22
N ALA A 577 -31.21 5.49 -26.02
CA ALA A 577 -32.52 6.01 -25.61
C ALA A 577 -33.41 4.87 -25.07
N GLY A 578 -34.04 5.08 -23.90
CA GLY A 578 -34.90 4.10 -23.24
C GLY A 578 -34.14 3.01 -22.48
N LYS A 579 -32.83 3.03 -22.43
CA LYS A 579 -32.05 2.13 -21.60
C LYS A 579 -31.64 2.80 -20.29
N HIS A 580 -31.55 2.00 -19.21
CA HIS A 580 -31.33 2.48 -17.85
C HIS A 580 -30.10 1.86 -17.21
N SER A 581 -29.58 0.76 -17.76
CA SER A 581 -28.43 0.02 -17.27
C SER A 581 -27.71 -0.67 -18.42
N THR A 582 -26.53 -1.20 -18.15
CA THR A 582 -25.82 -2.12 -19.05
C THR A 582 -25.78 -3.51 -18.42
N LYS A 583 -26.02 -4.53 -19.22
CA LYS A 583 -25.81 -5.94 -18.87
C LYS A 583 -24.77 -6.55 -19.79
N GLY A 584 -23.60 -6.84 -19.25
CA GLY A 584 -22.62 -7.69 -19.93
C GLY A 584 -23.07 -9.14 -19.86
N LEU A 585 -23.35 -9.73 -21.01
CA LEU A 585 -23.85 -11.10 -21.09
C LEU A 585 -22.70 -12.10 -20.91
N GLY A 586 -22.80 -12.95 -19.90
CA GLY A 586 -21.83 -14.01 -19.63
C GLY A 586 -22.22 -15.35 -20.25
N GLN A 587 -21.23 -16.21 -20.45
CA GLN A 587 -21.48 -17.59 -20.92
C GLN A 587 -22.25 -18.44 -19.89
N THR A 588 -22.19 -18.05 -18.60
CA THR A 588 -22.82 -18.75 -17.49
C THR A 588 -23.55 -17.74 -16.61
N GLY A 589 -24.76 -18.05 -16.19
CA GLY A 589 -25.54 -17.29 -15.23
C GLY A 589 -26.40 -18.22 -14.37
N PRO A 590 -27.08 -17.73 -13.31
CA PRO A 590 -27.96 -18.52 -12.50
C PRO A 590 -29.14 -19.10 -13.32
N ASP A 591 -29.55 -20.32 -13.01
CA ASP A 591 -30.76 -20.91 -13.65
C ASP A 591 -32.03 -20.13 -13.23
N SER A 592 -32.60 -19.39 -14.16
CA SER A 592 -33.77 -18.53 -13.93
C SER A 592 -34.97 -19.26 -13.34
N LYS A 593 -35.08 -20.59 -13.50
CA LYS A 593 -36.11 -21.40 -12.91
C LYS A 593 -36.11 -21.45 -11.39
N ASN A 594 -34.96 -21.15 -10.81
CA ASN A 594 -34.75 -21.14 -9.36
C ASN A 594 -34.86 -19.73 -8.76
N SER A 595 -35.12 -18.71 -9.58
CA SER A 595 -35.30 -17.34 -9.09
C SER A 595 -36.49 -17.25 -8.15
N VAL A 596 -36.33 -16.48 -7.08
CA VAL A 596 -37.40 -16.21 -6.11
C VAL A 596 -37.60 -14.70 -5.98
N THR A 597 -38.62 -14.30 -5.26
CA THR A 597 -38.91 -12.91 -4.95
C THR A 597 -38.78 -12.72 -3.44
N LEU A 598 -38.00 -11.70 -3.02
CA LEU A 598 -37.87 -11.28 -1.63
C LEU A 598 -38.28 -9.81 -1.54
N ASP A 599 -39.32 -9.49 -0.80
CA ASP A 599 -39.90 -8.14 -0.66
C ASP A 599 -40.16 -7.42 -2.00
N GLY A 600 -40.66 -8.15 -3.00
CA GLY A 600 -40.94 -7.63 -4.34
C GLY A 600 -39.66 -7.42 -5.22
N VAL A 601 -38.52 -7.89 -4.79
CA VAL A 601 -37.27 -7.82 -5.52
C VAL A 601 -36.89 -9.21 -6.03
N THR A 602 -36.46 -9.31 -7.28
CA THR A 602 -36.03 -10.58 -7.86
C THR A 602 -34.66 -11.01 -7.29
N VAL A 603 -34.58 -12.25 -6.81
CA VAL A 603 -33.35 -12.89 -6.37
C VAL A 603 -32.96 -13.96 -7.40
N PRO A 604 -31.98 -13.73 -8.26
CA PRO A 604 -31.59 -14.65 -9.34
C PRO A 604 -30.71 -15.78 -8.80
N MET A 605 -31.24 -16.60 -7.91
CA MET A 605 -30.49 -17.72 -7.36
C MET A 605 -30.64 -18.98 -8.21
N GLY A 606 -29.72 -19.89 -8.04
CA GLY A 606 -29.69 -21.18 -8.72
C GLY A 606 -28.28 -21.55 -9.18
N PRO A 607 -28.08 -22.82 -9.55
CA PRO A 607 -26.78 -23.24 -10.05
C PRO A 607 -26.44 -22.48 -11.35
N GLY A 608 -25.16 -22.26 -11.59
CA GLY A 608 -24.73 -21.68 -12.85
C GLY A 608 -25.00 -22.59 -14.03
N VAL A 609 -25.74 -22.10 -15.00
CA VAL A 609 -26.09 -22.79 -16.25
C VAL A 609 -25.57 -22.02 -17.46
N LYS A 610 -25.35 -22.73 -18.57
CA LYS A 610 -24.98 -22.10 -19.83
C LYS A 610 -26.10 -21.22 -20.36
N THR A 611 -25.80 -19.96 -20.60
CA THR A 611 -26.78 -18.98 -21.14
C THR A 611 -27.07 -19.17 -22.61
N GLY A 612 -26.25 -19.94 -23.33
CA GLY A 612 -26.36 -20.11 -24.77
C GLY A 612 -25.71 -18.99 -25.58
N VAL A 613 -25.20 -17.97 -24.92
CA VAL A 613 -24.52 -16.83 -25.57
C VAL A 613 -23.09 -17.22 -25.90
N GLY A 614 -22.57 -16.79 -27.03
CA GLY A 614 -21.15 -16.97 -27.42
C GLY A 614 -20.81 -18.30 -28.10
N LYS A 615 -21.78 -19.03 -28.61
CA LYS A 615 -21.51 -20.32 -29.29
C LYS A 615 -20.62 -20.21 -30.52
N ASN A 616 -20.48 -19.02 -31.13
CA ASN A 616 -19.79 -18.81 -32.42
C ASN A 616 -18.79 -17.65 -32.43
N SER A 617 -18.44 -17.06 -31.30
CA SER A 617 -17.52 -15.92 -31.23
C SER A 617 -16.57 -16.01 -30.02
N SER A 618 -15.43 -15.35 -30.09
CA SER A 618 -14.56 -15.08 -28.94
C SER A 618 -15.33 -14.23 -27.93
N TYR A 619 -15.74 -14.81 -26.81
CA TYR A 619 -16.56 -14.19 -25.81
C TYR A 619 -15.71 -13.79 -24.60
N SER A 620 -15.81 -12.51 -24.18
CA SER A 620 -14.94 -11.99 -23.13
C SER A 620 -15.43 -12.34 -21.72
N LEU A 621 -16.76 -12.50 -21.49
CA LEU A 621 -17.33 -12.70 -20.17
C LEU A 621 -17.69 -14.16 -19.89
N LEU A 622 -17.14 -14.69 -18.81
CA LEU A 622 -17.57 -15.98 -18.25
C LEU A 622 -18.90 -15.89 -17.52
N TYR A 623 -19.16 -14.80 -16.82
CA TYR A 623 -20.32 -14.55 -15.97
C TYR A 623 -20.90 -13.18 -16.25
N ASN A 624 -22.22 -13.01 -16.04
CA ASN A 624 -22.91 -11.74 -16.23
C ASN A 624 -22.30 -10.61 -15.38
N GLU A 625 -22.37 -9.38 -15.92
CA GLU A 625 -22.12 -8.13 -15.21
C GLU A 625 -23.32 -7.20 -15.38
N PHE A 626 -23.68 -6.50 -14.31
CA PHE A 626 -24.75 -5.51 -14.32
C PHE A 626 -24.17 -4.18 -13.88
N ILE A 627 -24.37 -3.14 -14.68
CA ILE A 627 -23.80 -1.84 -14.44
C ILE A 627 -24.89 -0.78 -14.47
N VAL A 628 -24.93 0.05 -13.44
CA VAL A 628 -25.75 1.25 -13.39
C VAL A 628 -24.84 2.47 -13.25
N TYR A 629 -25.25 3.58 -13.85
CA TYR A 629 -24.45 4.80 -13.93
C TYR A 629 -24.99 5.92 -13.03
N ASN A 630 -26.20 5.74 -12.50
CA ASN A 630 -26.81 6.63 -11.53
C ASN A 630 -26.85 5.93 -10.15
N PRO A 631 -26.16 6.44 -9.13
CA PRO A 631 -26.20 5.87 -7.78
C PRO A 631 -27.60 5.72 -7.20
N ALA A 632 -28.56 6.55 -7.62
CA ALA A 632 -29.97 6.45 -7.20
C ALA A 632 -30.68 5.16 -7.68
N GLN A 633 -30.08 4.39 -8.60
CA GLN A 633 -30.57 3.07 -9.01
C GLN A 633 -30.15 1.95 -8.05
N THR A 634 -29.39 2.26 -7.00
CA THR A 634 -28.91 1.27 -6.03
C THR A 634 -29.40 1.58 -4.63
N ARG A 635 -29.75 0.53 -3.89
CA ARG A 635 -30.06 0.58 -2.47
C ARG A 635 -29.42 -0.61 -1.77
N MET A 636 -28.60 -0.36 -0.75
CA MET A 636 -28.01 -1.43 0.05
C MET A 636 -29.08 -2.15 0.86
N ARG A 637 -29.11 -3.47 0.81
CA ARG A 637 -30.12 -4.28 1.52
C ARG A 637 -29.48 -5.16 2.58
N TYR A 638 -28.43 -5.89 2.24
CA TYR A 638 -27.78 -6.83 3.15
C TYR A 638 -26.28 -6.80 3.03
N LEU A 639 -25.61 -6.85 4.17
CA LEU A 639 -24.15 -6.99 4.27
C LEU A 639 -23.85 -8.35 4.90
N LEU A 640 -23.05 -9.17 4.21
CA LEU A 640 -22.64 -10.47 4.67
C LEU A 640 -21.16 -10.42 5.11
N ARG A 641 -20.88 -10.88 6.32
CA ARG A 641 -19.55 -11.22 6.77
C ARG A 641 -19.27 -12.67 6.45
N ILE A 642 -18.24 -12.93 5.65
CA ILE A 642 -17.98 -14.23 5.03
C ILE A 642 -16.60 -14.69 5.37
N GLN A 643 -16.45 -15.97 5.70
CA GLN A 643 -15.17 -16.65 5.80
C GLN A 643 -14.87 -17.38 4.49
N PHE A 644 -13.68 -17.12 3.95
CA PHE A 644 -13.12 -17.82 2.80
C PHE A 644 -12.31 -19.02 3.28
N ASN A 645 -12.73 -20.22 2.90
CA ASN A 645 -12.07 -21.47 3.23
C ASN A 645 -11.28 -21.94 2.02
N TYR A 646 -9.98 -21.68 2.02
CA TYR A 646 -9.09 -22.08 0.94
C TYR A 646 -8.77 -23.56 1.04
N SER A 647 -8.82 -24.26 -0.10
CA SER A 647 -8.36 -25.64 -0.19
C SER A 647 -6.87 -25.67 0.08
N SER A 648 -6.44 -26.44 1.09
CA SER A 648 -5.00 -26.70 1.29
C SER A 648 -4.49 -27.47 0.09
N LEU A 649 -3.70 -26.85 -0.76
CA LEU A 649 -2.91 -27.56 -1.75
C LEU A 649 -1.86 -28.38 -0.98
N TRP A 650 -2.01 -29.71 -1.00
CA TRP A 650 -1.00 -30.68 -0.55
C TRP A 650 0.18 -30.69 -1.52
#